data_967f91c44d79712fd416d7c70c51dd9b
#
_entry.id   967f91c44d79712fd416d7c70c51dd9b
#
_cell.length_a   1.000
_cell.length_b   1.000
_cell.length_c   1.000
_cell.angle_alpha   90.00
_cell.angle_beta   90.00
_cell.angle_gamma   90.00
#
_symmetry.space_group_name_H-M   'P 1'
#
loop_
_entity.id
_entity.type
_entity.pdbx_description
1 polymer ?
#
loop_
_entity_poly.entity_id
_entity_poly.type
_entity_poly.pdbx_seq_one_letter_code
_entity_poly.pdbx_strand_id
1 'polypeptide(L)'
;MKKLCYLFILFGFLSYSQLQENEKANYDLAYKFSPKNIAKLVHSTAVRPHWLKNGNKFWYQYKTTDGSKYYLVDADRRTKSELFDNDKMAAWLTEITKDPYDGKHLPKFTFKFVKNETAIRFRVSSSEMVESSDTLKKKKKEKKVFFLEYKLGGNGLTIINNEKKKDENWKKWANIAPDSTIVLYSKKFNLYWMDKENFLKAVKDEKDSTIVENQWTKDGVEHFGYGGYNRGMDNEDIEKKKNDKFPIRGYWSSDSKKFIFQKTDRRKIKDLWVINSVGKKRPTLETYKYHMAGEEAEYSHEILIFDTKSKDVKKVQIDSTKQKRVSYISGINIYSKPRKPSSIDDEFKPTLLLSDKGDIYFSITSRDRKKVDICRADIESGEMEVLIEERMNTYIETRPLYLIKNETEMIHWSERDGWAHFYRYNNQGKLLNRITKGSYHSDYIKHYDEKSNNLFFTAHGVNNQIDPYYEHTYKVSLNGGVPKLLNKGNFNTMTYPSDNHRYFVNNFSRVNTTPESHLINSDGTVIMKLEKADLSALFESGYQFPETFKAKADDGITDLYGVIYKPFDFDENKKYPLLEYVYPGPQTESVNKSFSVRMDRLDRMAQLGFIVITLGNRGGHPDRSKWYHNYGYG
;
A
#
# COMPACT_ATOMS: atom_id res chain seq x y z
N MET A 1 -16.98 -22.87 66.35
CA MET A 1 -16.54 -21.92 65.28
C MET A 1 -15.04 -22.03 64.93
N LYS A 2 -14.11 -22.25 65.87
CA LYS A 2 -12.67 -22.32 65.52
C LYS A 2 -12.25 -23.54 64.70
N LYS A 3 -12.94 -24.69 64.74
CA LYS A 3 -12.62 -25.86 63.93
C LYS A 3 -13.11 -25.76 62.47
N LEU A 4 -14.09 -24.90 62.18
CA LEU A 4 -14.60 -24.70 60.85
C LEU A 4 -13.67 -23.79 60.00
N CYS A 5 -12.97 -22.86 60.65
CA CYS A 5 -12.01 -21.97 59.95
C CYS A 5 -10.74 -22.74 59.48
N TYR A 6 -10.32 -23.76 60.21
CA TYR A 6 -9.17 -24.54 59.78
C TYR A 6 -9.46 -25.44 58.58
N LEU A 7 -10.71 -25.86 58.40
CA LEU A 7 -11.11 -26.66 57.23
C LEU A 7 -11.15 -25.77 55.96
N PHE A 8 -11.60 -24.53 56.08
CA PHE A 8 -11.59 -23.61 54.93
C PHE A 8 -10.19 -23.17 54.51
N ILE A 9 -9.25 -23.04 55.45
CA ILE A 9 -7.85 -22.67 55.15
C ILE A 9 -7.14 -23.87 54.50
N LEU A 10 -7.41 -25.12 54.91
CA LEU A 10 -6.86 -26.30 54.23
C LEU A 10 -7.42 -26.48 52.81
N PHE A 11 -8.72 -26.23 52.60
CA PHE A 11 -9.30 -26.26 51.24
C PHE A 11 -8.76 -25.14 50.34
N GLY A 12 -8.50 -23.96 50.89
CA GLY A 12 -7.86 -22.86 50.17
C GLY A 12 -6.42 -23.20 49.76
N PHE A 13 -5.67 -23.86 50.60
CA PHE A 13 -4.31 -24.30 50.27
C PHE A 13 -4.28 -25.48 49.27
N LEU A 14 -5.22 -26.41 49.33
CA LEU A 14 -5.34 -27.49 48.36
C LEU A 14 -5.78 -26.97 46.98
N SER A 15 -6.61 -25.91 46.92
CA SER A 15 -6.98 -25.28 45.65
C SER A 15 -5.81 -24.49 45.06
N TYR A 16 -4.89 -23.95 45.88
CA TYR A 16 -3.72 -23.22 45.42
C TYR A 16 -2.58 -24.12 45.00
N SER A 17 -2.46 -25.35 45.57
CA SER A 17 -1.40 -26.28 45.21
C SER A 17 -1.67 -27.07 43.91
N GLN A 18 -2.89 -27.04 43.38
CA GLN A 18 -3.19 -27.61 42.06
C GLN A 18 -2.95 -26.65 40.88
N LEU A 19 -2.46 -25.42 41.14
CA LEU A 19 -2.20 -24.40 40.12
C LEU A 19 -0.72 -24.20 39.77
N GLN A 20 0.17 -25.09 40.19
CA GLN A 20 1.61 -24.96 39.86
C GLN A 20 2.26 -26.30 39.46
N GLU A 21 1.94 -26.81 38.30
CA GLU A 21 3.00 -27.18 37.37
C GLU A 21 3.12 -25.98 36.39
N ASN A 22 4.03 -25.07 36.70
CA ASN A 22 4.48 -24.04 35.76
C ASN A 22 5.17 -24.77 34.62
N GLU A 23 4.41 -25.19 33.61
CA GLU A 23 5.01 -25.57 32.33
C GLU A 23 5.79 -24.37 31.84
N LYS A 24 7.11 -24.50 31.75
CA LYS A 24 7.95 -23.43 31.18
C LYS A 24 7.56 -23.20 29.74
N ALA A 25 7.49 -21.93 29.34
CA ALA A 25 7.23 -21.57 27.97
C ALA A 25 8.20 -22.30 27.02
N ASN A 26 7.68 -22.86 25.93
CA ASN A 26 8.46 -23.61 24.93
C ASN A 26 9.21 -22.67 23.99
N TYR A 27 10.29 -22.07 24.48
CA TYR A 27 11.12 -21.13 23.71
C TYR A 27 11.80 -21.81 22.51
N ASP A 28 12.14 -23.07 22.61
CA ASP A 28 12.81 -23.82 21.54
C ASP A 28 11.87 -24.00 20.34
N LEU A 29 10.61 -24.36 20.57
CA LEU A 29 9.60 -24.48 19.54
C LEU A 29 9.31 -23.10 18.92
N ALA A 30 9.14 -22.06 19.73
CA ALA A 30 8.93 -20.70 19.26
C ALA A 30 10.14 -20.16 18.45
N TYR A 31 11.37 -20.52 18.81
CA TYR A 31 12.55 -20.19 18.04
C TYR A 31 12.66 -20.97 16.73
N LYS A 32 12.33 -22.28 16.74
CA LYS A 32 12.31 -23.12 15.53
C LYS A 32 11.43 -22.50 14.44
N PHE A 33 10.28 -21.92 14.81
CA PHE A 33 9.34 -21.26 13.90
C PHE A 33 9.47 -19.73 13.92
N SER A 34 10.64 -19.19 14.25
CA SER A 34 10.89 -17.74 14.12
C SER A 34 10.88 -17.30 12.65
N PRO A 35 10.59 -16.02 12.34
CA PRO A 35 10.56 -15.51 10.95
C PRO A 35 11.82 -15.82 10.16
N LYS A 36 13.00 -15.79 10.81
CA LYS A 36 14.29 -16.12 10.20
C LYS A 36 14.37 -17.60 9.76
N ASN A 37 13.82 -18.50 10.55
CA ASN A 37 13.86 -19.94 10.26
C ASN A 37 12.75 -20.34 9.28
N ILE A 38 11.54 -19.80 9.43
CA ILE A 38 10.44 -19.99 8.49
C ILE A 38 10.83 -19.58 7.06
N ALA A 39 11.58 -18.49 6.90
CA ALA A 39 12.06 -18.04 5.59
C ALA A 39 12.96 -19.05 4.86
N LYS A 40 13.45 -20.09 5.55
CA LYS A 40 14.19 -21.21 4.97
C LYS A 40 13.27 -22.37 4.54
N LEU A 41 12.07 -22.46 5.15
CA LEU A 41 11.12 -23.55 4.96
C LEU A 41 10.00 -23.21 3.97
N VAL A 42 9.67 -21.91 3.82
CA VAL A 42 8.62 -21.44 2.92
C VAL A 42 9.18 -20.37 2.01
N HIS A 43 8.87 -20.50 0.73
CA HIS A 43 9.37 -19.62 -0.32
C HIS A 43 8.25 -18.79 -0.95
N SER A 44 8.02 -18.90 -2.26
CA SER A 44 6.94 -18.16 -2.92
C SER A 44 5.59 -18.79 -2.65
N THR A 45 4.62 -17.98 -2.24
CA THR A 45 3.23 -18.41 -1.98
C THR A 45 2.22 -17.74 -2.91
N ALA A 46 2.69 -16.89 -3.82
CA ALA A 46 1.86 -16.18 -4.78
C ALA A 46 2.65 -15.81 -6.03
N VAL A 47 1.99 -15.78 -7.16
CA VAL A 47 2.52 -15.25 -8.42
C VAL A 47 2.29 -13.75 -8.48
N ARG A 48 3.36 -12.97 -8.65
CA ARG A 48 3.32 -11.52 -8.90
C ARG A 48 3.67 -11.26 -10.36
N PRO A 49 2.69 -11.07 -11.24
CA PRO A 49 2.96 -10.90 -12.66
C PRO A 49 3.56 -9.53 -12.96
N HIS A 50 4.54 -9.52 -13.84
CA HIS A 50 5.03 -8.32 -14.51
C HIS A 50 4.52 -8.36 -15.95
N TRP A 51 3.38 -7.70 -16.20
CA TRP A 51 2.75 -7.68 -17.51
C TRP A 51 3.60 -6.94 -18.55
N LEU A 52 3.71 -7.48 -19.76
CA LEU A 52 4.36 -6.85 -20.89
C LEU A 52 3.40 -5.90 -21.61
N LYS A 53 3.93 -5.03 -22.49
CA LYS A 53 3.19 -3.90 -23.09
C LYS A 53 1.83 -4.25 -23.69
N ASN A 54 1.70 -5.43 -24.32
CA ASN A 54 0.46 -5.82 -24.98
C ASN A 54 -0.56 -6.45 -24.01
N GLY A 55 -0.18 -6.67 -22.76
CA GLY A 55 -1.05 -7.21 -21.71
C GLY A 55 -1.52 -8.67 -21.94
N ASN A 56 -0.91 -9.41 -22.86
CA ASN A 56 -1.18 -10.82 -23.08
C ASN A 56 -0.01 -11.74 -22.67
N LYS A 57 1.13 -11.16 -22.31
CA LYS A 57 2.28 -11.86 -21.75
C LYS A 57 2.71 -11.23 -20.44
N PHE A 58 3.24 -12.06 -19.55
CA PHE A 58 3.85 -11.60 -18.30
C PHE A 58 4.98 -12.52 -17.91
N TRP A 59 5.90 -12.01 -17.12
CA TRP A 59 6.90 -12.81 -16.45
C TRP A 59 6.75 -12.70 -14.94
N TYR A 60 7.28 -13.69 -14.23
CA TYR A 60 7.37 -13.68 -12.77
C TYR A 60 8.53 -14.54 -12.30
N GLN A 61 8.99 -14.23 -11.08
CA GLN A 61 9.93 -15.08 -10.35
C GLN A 61 9.15 -15.94 -9.36
N TYR A 62 9.48 -17.22 -9.31
CA TYR A 62 8.94 -18.13 -8.30
C TYR A 62 10.07 -18.91 -7.65
N LYS A 63 10.14 -18.89 -6.31
CA LYS A 63 11.14 -19.56 -5.51
C LYS A 63 10.53 -20.79 -4.86
N THR A 64 11.24 -21.92 -4.94
CA THR A 64 10.96 -23.18 -4.25
C THR A 64 12.19 -23.62 -3.45
N THR A 65 12.16 -24.81 -2.86
CA THR A 65 13.35 -25.48 -2.27
C THR A 65 14.48 -25.68 -3.27
N ASP A 66 14.16 -25.82 -4.56
CA ASP A 66 15.13 -25.98 -5.65
C ASP A 66 15.73 -24.68 -6.18
N GLY A 67 15.45 -23.55 -5.51
CA GLY A 67 15.94 -22.25 -5.90
C GLY A 67 14.87 -21.37 -6.57
N SER A 68 15.32 -20.28 -7.20
CA SER A 68 14.44 -19.31 -7.87
C SER A 68 14.45 -19.54 -9.36
N LYS A 69 13.26 -19.70 -9.97
CA LYS A 69 13.09 -19.75 -11.42
C LYS A 69 12.32 -18.53 -11.92
N TYR A 70 12.57 -18.19 -13.16
CA TYR A 70 11.93 -17.07 -13.85
C TYR A 70 11.11 -17.62 -15.00
N TYR A 71 9.82 -17.31 -15.04
CA TYR A 71 8.89 -17.82 -16.03
C TYR A 71 8.37 -16.71 -16.93
N LEU A 72 8.20 -17.04 -18.21
CA LEU A 72 7.45 -16.25 -19.18
C LEU A 72 6.15 -17.00 -19.51
N VAL A 73 5.03 -16.32 -19.37
CA VAL A 73 3.70 -16.85 -19.71
C VAL A 73 3.12 -16.07 -20.88
N ASP A 74 2.65 -16.78 -21.90
CA ASP A 74 1.84 -16.25 -22.99
C ASP A 74 0.39 -16.71 -22.78
N ALA A 75 -0.48 -15.78 -22.40
CA ALA A 75 -1.87 -16.07 -22.06
C ALA A 75 -2.71 -16.48 -23.28
N ASP A 76 -2.44 -15.87 -24.46
CA ASP A 76 -3.15 -16.19 -25.69
C ASP A 76 -2.80 -17.61 -26.18
N ARG A 77 -1.51 -17.98 -26.11
CA ARG A 77 -1.02 -19.31 -26.51
C ARG A 77 -1.16 -20.36 -25.42
N ARG A 78 -1.50 -19.96 -24.20
CA ARG A 78 -1.58 -20.84 -23.01
C ARG A 78 -0.27 -21.59 -22.76
N THR A 79 0.86 -20.92 -22.87
CA THR A 79 2.18 -21.48 -22.64
C THR A 79 2.86 -20.85 -21.44
N LYS A 80 3.59 -21.68 -20.69
CA LYS A 80 4.48 -21.30 -19.59
C LYS A 80 5.85 -21.93 -19.86
N SER A 81 6.89 -21.13 -19.93
CA SER A 81 8.28 -21.59 -20.14
C SER A 81 9.21 -20.87 -19.17
N GLU A 82 10.34 -21.48 -18.88
CA GLU A 82 11.42 -20.78 -18.19
C GLU A 82 11.95 -19.65 -19.08
N LEU A 83 12.20 -18.48 -18.48
CA LEU A 83 12.70 -17.31 -19.19
C LEU A 83 14.12 -17.53 -19.72
N PHE A 84 14.90 -18.32 -18.97
CA PHE A 84 16.24 -18.79 -19.28
C PHE A 84 16.58 -20.02 -18.44
N ASP A 85 17.57 -20.78 -18.89
CA ASP A 85 18.18 -21.87 -18.13
C ASP A 85 19.07 -21.28 -17.01
N ASN A 86 18.78 -21.61 -15.76
CA ASN A 86 19.47 -21.05 -14.60
C ASN A 86 20.95 -21.46 -14.54
N ASP A 87 21.30 -22.69 -14.90
CA ASP A 87 22.67 -23.20 -14.82
C ASP A 87 23.54 -22.54 -15.90
N LYS A 88 23.01 -22.38 -17.11
CA LYS A 88 23.67 -21.62 -18.17
C LYS A 88 23.83 -20.16 -17.80
N MET A 89 22.80 -19.55 -17.22
CA MET A 89 22.87 -18.17 -16.74
C MET A 89 23.95 -18.00 -15.67
N ALA A 90 24.04 -18.93 -14.72
CA ALA A 90 25.06 -18.94 -13.68
C ALA A 90 26.47 -19.06 -14.28
N ALA A 91 26.67 -19.96 -15.25
CA ALA A 91 27.96 -20.12 -15.92
C ALA A 91 28.40 -18.84 -16.65
N TRP A 92 27.50 -18.21 -17.43
CA TRP A 92 27.80 -16.95 -18.12
C TRP A 92 28.09 -15.79 -17.17
N LEU A 93 27.34 -15.70 -16.07
CA LEU A 93 27.57 -14.67 -15.05
C LEU A 93 28.93 -14.88 -14.36
N THR A 94 29.27 -16.11 -14.02
CA THR A 94 30.57 -16.45 -13.41
C THR A 94 31.73 -16.07 -14.34
N GLU A 95 31.58 -16.35 -15.64
CA GLU A 95 32.60 -15.99 -16.64
C GLU A 95 32.77 -14.48 -16.76
N ILE A 96 31.68 -13.72 -16.78
CA ILE A 96 31.69 -12.26 -16.97
C ILE A 96 32.16 -11.53 -15.70
N THR A 97 31.62 -11.90 -14.54
CA THR A 97 31.84 -11.15 -13.29
C THR A 97 33.04 -11.64 -12.51
N LYS A 98 33.52 -12.85 -12.77
CA LYS A 98 34.53 -13.61 -12.00
C LYS A 98 34.10 -13.93 -10.57
N ASP A 99 32.80 -13.79 -10.25
CA ASP A 99 32.19 -14.24 -9.00
C ASP A 99 31.54 -15.62 -9.21
N PRO A 100 31.58 -16.53 -8.23
CA PRO A 100 30.96 -17.83 -8.36
C PRO A 100 29.44 -17.73 -8.25
N TYR A 101 28.71 -18.25 -9.23
CA TYR A 101 27.27 -18.42 -9.23
C TYR A 101 26.91 -19.87 -9.50
N ASP A 102 25.79 -20.31 -8.95
CA ASP A 102 25.13 -21.56 -9.30
C ASP A 102 23.65 -21.31 -9.64
N GLY A 103 23.01 -22.28 -10.28
CA GLY A 103 21.64 -22.14 -10.78
C GLY A 103 20.59 -21.95 -9.67
N LYS A 104 20.85 -22.36 -8.43
CA LYS A 104 19.96 -22.19 -7.27
C LYS A 104 20.13 -20.80 -6.63
N HIS A 105 21.31 -20.23 -6.71
CA HIS A 105 21.70 -18.98 -6.01
C HIS A 105 22.01 -17.83 -6.96
N LEU A 106 21.25 -17.71 -8.05
CA LEU A 106 21.35 -16.56 -8.95
C LEU A 106 21.04 -15.24 -8.20
N PRO A 107 21.70 -14.13 -8.58
CA PRO A 107 21.40 -12.83 -8.00
C PRO A 107 19.95 -12.42 -8.33
N LYS A 108 19.39 -11.54 -7.50
CA LYS A 108 18.06 -10.98 -7.80
C LYS A 108 18.16 -10.04 -9.00
N PHE A 109 17.48 -10.39 -10.07
CA PHE A 109 17.41 -9.59 -11.28
C PHE A 109 16.25 -8.60 -11.27
N THR A 110 16.46 -7.47 -11.93
CA THR A 110 15.40 -6.57 -12.38
C THR A 110 15.54 -6.47 -13.89
N PHE A 111 14.57 -7.04 -14.61
CA PHE A 111 14.61 -7.13 -16.06
C PHE A 111 13.89 -5.96 -16.72
N LYS A 112 14.46 -5.51 -17.85
CA LYS A 112 13.78 -4.67 -18.82
C LYS A 112 13.67 -5.45 -20.14
N PHE A 113 12.44 -5.61 -20.64
CA PHE A 113 12.21 -6.20 -21.95
C PHE A 113 12.49 -5.15 -23.03
N VAL A 114 13.26 -5.54 -24.04
CA VAL A 114 13.71 -4.68 -25.14
C VAL A 114 13.53 -5.40 -26.49
N LYS A 115 13.76 -4.68 -27.59
CA LYS A 115 13.71 -5.25 -28.95
C LYS A 115 12.38 -5.97 -29.24
N ASN A 116 11.27 -5.29 -29.00
CA ASN A 116 9.92 -5.86 -29.13
C ASN A 116 9.73 -7.15 -28.33
N GLU A 117 10.20 -7.13 -27.07
CA GLU A 117 10.07 -8.24 -26.11
C GLU A 117 10.81 -9.54 -26.48
N THR A 118 11.81 -9.45 -27.39
CA THR A 118 12.63 -10.60 -27.76
C THR A 118 13.94 -10.71 -27.00
N ALA A 119 14.28 -9.72 -26.18
CA ALA A 119 15.45 -9.72 -25.32
C ALA A 119 15.16 -9.04 -23.98
N ILE A 120 15.96 -9.39 -22.97
CA ILE A 120 15.95 -8.74 -21.64
C ILE A 120 17.29 -8.08 -21.36
N ARG A 121 17.25 -6.92 -20.73
CA ARG A 121 18.43 -6.23 -20.17
C ARG A 121 18.35 -6.23 -18.67
N PHE A 122 19.50 -6.38 -18.02
CA PHE A 122 19.61 -6.35 -16.56
C PHE A 122 21.02 -5.96 -16.14
N ARG A 123 21.19 -5.69 -14.86
CA ARG A 123 22.50 -5.37 -14.27
C ARG A 123 22.86 -6.38 -13.20
N VAL A 124 24.16 -6.67 -13.09
CA VAL A 124 24.73 -7.52 -12.03
C VAL A 124 25.95 -6.80 -11.45
N SER A 125 26.07 -6.79 -10.12
CA SER A 125 27.23 -6.23 -9.43
C SER A 125 28.20 -7.36 -9.11
N SER A 126 29.47 -7.17 -9.44
CA SER A 126 30.56 -8.06 -9.05
C SER A 126 31.07 -7.75 -7.64
N SER A 127 31.78 -8.68 -7.02
CA SER A 127 32.56 -8.46 -5.80
C SER A 127 33.79 -7.55 -6.03
N GLU A 128 34.24 -7.40 -7.29
CA GLU A 128 35.33 -6.54 -7.67
C GLU A 128 35.02 -5.08 -7.33
N MET A 129 35.94 -4.44 -6.61
CA MET A 129 35.86 -3.02 -6.24
C MET A 129 36.62 -2.16 -7.23
N VAL A 130 35.96 -1.22 -7.87
CA VAL A 130 36.54 -0.25 -8.79
C VAL A 130 36.45 1.17 -8.23
N GLU A 131 37.28 2.08 -8.71
CA GLU A 131 37.14 3.49 -8.36
C GLU A 131 35.81 4.04 -8.94
N SER A 132 35.11 4.84 -8.13
CA SER A 132 33.88 5.46 -8.58
C SER A 132 34.11 6.34 -9.80
N SER A 133 33.34 6.13 -10.85
CA SER A 133 33.32 6.99 -12.04
C SER A 133 32.71 8.37 -11.79
N ASP A 134 32.12 8.58 -10.60
CA ASP A 134 31.54 9.85 -10.18
C ASP A 134 32.66 10.80 -9.73
N THR A 135 32.93 11.80 -10.55
CA THR A 135 33.96 12.82 -10.29
C THR A 135 33.71 13.60 -9.00
N LEU A 136 32.47 13.60 -8.47
CA LEU A 136 32.12 14.27 -7.22
C LEU A 136 32.42 13.40 -5.97
N LYS A 137 32.60 12.08 -6.16
CA LYS A 137 32.90 11.13 -5.08
C LYS A 137 34.39 10.69 -5.12
N LYS A 138 35.31 11.63 -5.26
CA LYS A 138 36.76 11.34 -5.32
C LYS A 138 37.14 10.34 -4.21
N LYS A 139 37.70 9.17 -4.62
CA LYS A 139 38.29 8.10 -3.78
C LYS A 139 37.30 7.12 -3.11
N LYS A 140 36.03 7.04 -3.49
CA LYS A 140 35.18 5.96 -3.01
C LYS A 140 35.26 4.76 -3.95
N LYS A 141 35.60 3.58 -3.41
CA LYS A 141 35.53 2.32 -4.15
C LYS A 141 34.08 1.84 -4.22
N GLU A 142 33.64 1.45 -5.40
CA GLU A 142 32.31 0.91 -5.66
C GLU A 142 32.41 -0.48 -6.28
N LYS A 143 31.39 -1.31 -6.07
CA LYS A 143 31.30 -2.61 -6.75
C LYS A 143 31.15 -2.39 -8.26
N LYS A 144 31.94 -3.12 -9.04
CA LYS A 144 31.83 -3.10 -10.51
C LYS A 144 30.48 -3.62 -10.93
N VAL A 145 29.80 -2.90 -11.83
CA VAL A 145 28.47 -3.23 -12.32
C VAL A 145 28.54 -3.54 -13.81
N PHE A 146 28.03 -4.70 -14.20
CA PHE A 146 27.90 -5.13 -15.58
C PHE A 146 26.45 -4.90 -16.05
N PHE A 147 26.29 -4.34 -17.23
CA PHE A 147 25.03 -4.20 -17.93
C PHE A 147 24.98 -5.28 -19.02
N LEU A 148 23.96 -6.11 -18.97
CA LEU A 148 23.89 -7.34 -19.75
C LEU A 148 22.60 -7.39 -20.53
N GLU A 149 22.69 -7.93 -21.74
CA GLU A 149 21.54 -8.27 -22.59
C GLU A 149 21.52 -9.78 -22.87
N TYR A 150 20.35 -10.39 -22.69
CA TYR A 150 20.05 -11.77 -23.04
C TYR A 150 18.95 -11.80 -24.09
N LYS A 151 19.22 -12.41 -25.26
CA LYS A 151 18.21 -12.71 -26.25
C LYS A 151 17.42 -13.94 -25.80
N LEU A 152 16.09 -13.86 -25.73
CA LEU A 152 15.26 -14.97 -25.29
C LEU A 152 15.49 -16.20 -26.18
N GLY A 153 15.77 -17.36 -25.56
CA GLY A 153 16.16 -18.56 -26.25
C GLY A 153 17.58 -18.55 -26.86
N GLY A 154 18.36 -17.51 -26.56
CA GLY A 154 19.76 -17.37 -27.02
C GLY A 154 20.74 -18.21 -26.21
N ASN A 155 21.97 -18.26 -26.67
CA ASN A 155 23.03 -19.09 -26.09
C ASN A 155 24.22 -18.25 -25.58
N GLY A 156 23.93 -17.16 -24.85
CA GLY A 156 24.92 -16.32 -24.20
C GLY A 156 24.42 -14.96 -23.75
N LEU A 157 25.26 -14.24 -23.00
CA LEU A 157 25.04 -12.88 -22.57
C LEU A 157 25.94 -11.92 -23.37
N THR A 158 25.39 -10.77 -23.72
CA THR A 158 26.15 -9.68 -24.33
C THR A 158 26.36 -8.57 -23.30
N ILE A 159 27.60 -8.15 -23.10
CA ILE A 159 27.91 -6.96 -22.29
C ILE A 159 27.54 -5.75 -23.12
N ILE A 160 26.68 -4.90 -22.59
CA ILE A 160 26.28 -3.64 -23.24
C ILE A 160 26.95 -2.48 -22.53
N ASN A 161 27.31 -1.45 -23.29
CA ASN A 161 27.77 -0.21 -22.67
C ASN A 161 26.64 0.42 -21.87
N ASN A 162 26.98 0.93 -20.69
CA ASN A 162 26.05 1.69 -19.88
C ASN A 162 25.57 2.88 -20.74
N GLU A 163 24.32 2.84 -21.21
CA GLU A 163 23.69 4.06 -21.66
C GLU A 163 23.74 4.98 -20.44
N LYS A 164 24.50 6.09 -20.56
CA LYS A 164 24.77 7.02 -19.47
C LYS A 164 23.55 7.14 -18.60
N LYS A 165 23.62 6.68 -17.34
CA LYS A 165 22.63 7.08 -16.35
C LYS A 165 22.49 8.57 -16.48
N LYS A 166 21.30 9.07 -16.81
CA LYS A 166 20.92 10.43 -16.43
C LYS A 166 21.18 10.46 -14.94
N ASP A 167 22.05 11.37 -14.50
CA ASP A 167 22.53 11.45 -13.13
C ASP A 167 21.39 11.26 -12.14
N GLU A 168 21.34 10.12 -11.43
CA GLU A 168 20.38 9.83 -10.36
C GLU A 168 20.64 10.70 -9.11
N ASN A 169 21.48 11.70 -9.20
CA ASN A 169 21.77 12.68 -8.17
C ASN A 169 20.67 13.75 -8.06
N TRP A 170 19.42 13.36 -8.29
CA TRP A 170 18.30 14.21 -7.96
C TRP A 170 18.33 14.53 -6.47
N LYS A 171 18.40 15.80 -6.14
CA LYS A 171 18.39 16.23 -4.75
C LYS A 171 17.04 15.89 -4.13
N LYS A 172 17.02 15.29 -2.94
CA LYS A 172 15.80 14.85 -2.24
C LYS A 172 14.81 15.97 -1.97
N TRP A 173 15.29 17.22 -1.94
CA TRP A 173 14.47 18.39 -1.74
C TRP A 173 13.82 18.93 -3.01
N ALA A 174 14.26 18.49 -4.19
CA ALA A 174 13.81 19.01 -5.46
C ALA A 174 12.44 18.44 -5.87
N ASN A 175 11.50 19.31 -6.19
CA ASN A 175 10.25 18.98 -6.88
C ASN A 175 10.32 19.59 -8.29
N ILE A 176 10.51 18.75 -9.28
CA ILE A 176 10.85 19.14 -10.64
C ILE A 176 9.59 19.16 -11.50
N ALA A 177 9.39 20.21 -12.27
CA ALA A 177 8.29 20.30 -13.23
C ALA A 177 8.40 19.19 -14.32
N PRO A 178 7.29 18.71 -14.88
CA PRO A 178 7.27 17.67 -15.91
C PRO A 178 8.17 17.96 -17.12
N ASP A 179 8.26 19.22 -17.54
CA ASP A 179 9.14 19.69 -18.64
C ASP A 179 10.59 19.96 -18.20
N SER A 180 10.88 19.80 -16.91
CA SER A 180 12.19 20.02 -16.29
C SER A 180 12.71 21.47 -16.40
N THR A 181 11.87 22.46 -16.64
CA THR A 181 12.27 23.88 -16.78
C THR A 181 12.43 24.58 -15.43
N ILE A 182 11.65 24.16 -14.43
CA ILE A 182 11.61 24.77 -13.10
C ILE A 182 11.64 23.70 -12.00
N VAL A 183 12.34 24.03 -10.90
CA VAL A 183 12.44 23.18 -9.71
C VAL A 183 11.95 23.95 -8.51
N LEU A 184 11.04 23.36 -7.75
CA LEU A 184 10.44 23.92 -6.55
C LEU A 184 11.02 23.26 -5.29
N TYR A 185 11.12 24.02 -4.22
CA TYR A 185 11.51 23.55 -2.89
C TYR A 185 11.07 24.53 -1.81
N SER A 186 11.04 24.08 -0.57
CA SER A 186 10.79 24.94 0.59
C SER A 186 12.09 25.31 1.30
N LYS A 187 12.19 26.56 1.73
CA LYS A 187 13.26 27.10 2.59
C LYS A 187 12.69 28.22 3.45
N LYS A 188 13.05 28.30 4.72
CA LYS A 188 12.49 29.28 5.66
C LYS A 188 10.96 29.34 5.63
N PHE A 189 10.33 28.16 5.57
CA PHE A 189 8.89 27.96 5.46
C PHE A 189 8.22 28.51 4.21
N ASN A 190 8.96 29.10 3.27
CA ASN A 190 8.45 29.68 2.03
C ASN A 190 8.78 28.82 0.82
N LEU A 191 8.01 29.01 -0.26
CA LEU A 191 8.26 28.40 -1.54
C LEU A 191 9.36 29.15 -2.27
N TYR A 192 10.33 28.40 -2.76
CA TYR A 192 11.43 28.85 -3.60
C TYR A 192 11.43 28.09 -4.92
N TRP A 193 12.02 28.67 -5.93
CA TRP A 193 12.24 28.03 -7.20
C TRP A 193 13.61 28.38 -7.80
N MET A 194 14.07 27.51 -8.68
CA MET A 194 15.22 27.76 -9.55
C MET A 194 14.96 27.17 -10.93
N ASP A 195 15.61 27.72 -11.95
CA ASP A 195 15.60 27.16 -13.29
C ASP A 195 16.47 25.91 -13.40
N LYS A 196 16.45 25.27 -14.56
CA LYS A 196 17.22 24.05 -14.84
C LYS A 196 18.73 24.27 -14.72
N GLU A 197 19.26 25.43 -15.15
CA GLU A 197 20.69 25.73 -15.11
C GLU A 197 21.18 25.81 -13.67
N ASN A 198 20.51 26.60 -12.83
CA ASN A 198 20.85 26.71 -11.40
C ASN A 198 20.65 25.41 -10.65
N PHE A 199 19.63 24.60 -11.01
CA PHE A 199 19.46 23.29 -10.44
C PHE A 199 20.63 22.34 -10.77
N LEU A 200 21.13 22.35 -12.00
CA LEU A 200 22.28 21.55 -12.39
C LEU A 200 23.56 21.99 -11.67
N LYS A 201 23.75 23.30 -11.40
CA LYS A 201 24.80 23.78 -10.50
C LYS A 201 24.63 23.21 -9.10
N ALA A 202 23.43 23.28 -8.51
CA ALA A 202 23.13 22.75 -7.18
C ALA A 202 23.31 21.22 -7.11
N VAL A 203 23.08 20.48 -8.19
CA VAL A 203 23.36 19.02 -8.25
C VAL A 203 24.85 18.77 -8.12
N LYS A 204 25.70 19.58 -8.76
CA LYS A 204 27.15 19.46 -8.70
C LYS A 204 27.70 19.90 -7.34
N ASP A 205 27.37 21.09 -6.90
CA ASP A 205 27.75 21.66 -5.60
C ASP A 205 26.62 22.54 -5.05
N GLU A 206 26.00 22.15 -3.94
CA GLU A 206 24.95 22.94 -3.29
C GLU A 206 25.46 24.25 -2.66
N LYS A 207 26.78 24.39 -2.48
CA LYS A 207 27.42 25.57 -1.91
C LYS A 207 27.97 26.54 -2.95
N ASP A 208 27.76 26.26 -4.24
CA ASP A 208 28.18 27.15 -5.31
C ASP A 208 27.48 28.51 -5.16
N SER A 209 28.24 29.57 -4.93
CA SER A 209 27.76 30.92 -4.70
C SER A 209 27.12 31.57 -5.93
N THR A 210 27.26 30.97 -7.11
CA THR A 210 26.64 31.45 -8.35
C THR A 210 25.22 30.94 -8.57
N ILE A 211 24.70 30.08 -7.67
CA ILE A 211 23.35 29.56 -7.73
C ILE A 211 22.36 30.69 -7.40
N VAL A 212 21.45 30.94 -8.33
CA VAL A 212 20.35 31.88 -8.12
C VAL A 212 19.14 31.13 -7.57
N GLU A 213 18.74 31.48 -6.35
CA GLU A 213 17.52 31.00 -5.67
C GLU A 213 16.46 32.10 -5.68
N ASN A 214 15.29 31.83 -6.22
CA ASN A 214 14.20 32.81 -6.31
C ASN A 214 13.13 32.49 -5.26
N GLN A 215 12.85 33.42 -4.36
CA GLN A 215 11.77 33.29 -3.40
C GLN A 215 10.43 33.63 -4.08
N TRP A 216 9.47 32.67 -4.02
CA TRP A 216 8.15 32.87 -4.61
C TRP A 216 7.14 33.45 -3.63
N THR A 217 7.12 32.94 -2.38
CA THR A 217 6.20 33.36 -1.32
C THR A 217 6.93 34.02 -0.15
N LYS A 218 6.23 34.90 0.61
CA LYS A 218 6.80 35.61 1.76
C LYS A 218 5.95 35.45 3.03
N ASP A 219 4.83 34.71 2.96
CA ASP A 219 3.83 34.55 4.01
C ASP A 219 3.98 33.23 4.80
N GLY A 220 5.03 32.47 4.49
CA GLY A 220 5.33 31.22 5.19
C GLY A 220 5.96 31.49 6.56
N VAL A 221 5.39 30.88 7.60
CA VAL A 221 5.89 30.91 8.98
C VAL A 221 5.89 29.49 9.55
N GLU A 222 6.53 29.31 10.69
CA GLU A 222 6.50 28.04 11.42
C GLU A 222 5.05 27.56 11.63
N HIS A 223 4.80 26.29 11.38
CA HIS A 223 3.49 25.63 11.44
C HIS A 223 2.42 26.17 10.47
N PHE A 224 2.76 27.14 9.61
CA PHE A 224 1.93 27.59 8.48
C PHE A 224 2.82 27.96 7.29
N GLY A 225 3.53 26.97 6.78
CA GLY A 225 4.51 27.13 5.70
C GLY A 225 4.20 26.27 4.47
N TYR A 226 5.07 26.41 3.49
CA TYR A 226 5.07 25.65 2.23
C TYR A 226 5.93 24.38 2.32
N GLY A 227 6.17 23.87 3.50
CA GLY A 227 7.05 22.78 3.83
C GLY A 227 8.00 23.21 4.96
N GLY A 228 9.22 22.69 4.98
CA GLY A 228 10.21 23.03 6.01
C GLY A 228 10.32 21.98 7.11
N TYR A 229 9.68 20.83 6.94
CA TYR A 229 9.81 19.70 7.85
C TYR A 229 9.60 18.36 7.17
N ASN A 230 10.21 17.32 7.69
CA ASN A 230 9.98 15.92 7.34
C ASN A 230 9.18 15.23 8.45
N ARG A 231 8.58 14.08 8.10
CA ARG A 231 7.88 13.24 9.08
C ARG A 231 8.84 12.84 10.22
N GLY A 232 8.45 13.04 11.46
CA GLY A 232 9.22 12.67 12.65
C GLY A 232 10.16 13.77 13.19
N MET A 233 10.16 14.98 12.61
CA MET A 233 10.81 16.14 13.21
C MET A 233 9.94 16.72 14.32
N ASP A 234 10.55 17.02 15.44
CA ASP A 234 9.93 17.80 16.51
C ASP A 234 10.04 19.32 16.26
N ASN A 235 9.45 20.13 17.15
CA ASN A 235 9.47 21.59 16.99
C ASN A 235 10.90 22.16 17.03
N GLU A 236 11.78 21.60 17.86
CA GLU A 236 13.18 22.04 17.95
C GLU A 236 13.95 21.74 16.67
N ASP A 237 13.73 20.55 16.10
CA ASP A 237 14.32 20.16 14.82
C ASP A 237 13.85 21.04 13.67
N ILE A 238 12.55 21.42 13.65
CA ILE A 238 11.97 22.32 12.65
C ILE A 238 12.67 23.67 12.68
N GLU A 239 12.82 24.27 13.86
CA GLU A 239 13.48 25.56 14.02
C GLU A 239 14.99 25.49 13.66
N LYS A 240 15.72 24.47 14.12
CA LYS A 240 17.14 24.28 13.81
C LYS A 240 17.42 24.16 12.32
N LYS A 241 16.51 23.51 11.59
CA LYS A 241 16.69 23.21 10.16
C LYS A 241 15.94 24.16 9.21
N LYS A 242 15.35 25.24 9.72
CA LYS A 242 14.53 26.16 8.88
C LYS A 242 15.24 26.74 7.66
N ASN A 243 16.57 26.82 7.69
CA ASN A 243 17.38 27.29 6.59
C ASN A 243 17.74 26.20 5.55
N ASP A 244 17.47 24.94 5.86
CA ASP A 244 17.71 23.82 4.95
C ASP A 244 16.66 23.83 3.81
N LYS A 245 17.01 23.17 2.70
CA LYS A 245 16.08 22.92 1.60
C LYS A 245 15.25 21.67 1.89
N PHE A 246 13.92 21.81 1.81
CA PHE A 246 12.96 20.72 2.00
C PHE A 246 12.12 20.48 0.75
N PRO A 247 11.68 19.22 0.53
CA PRO A 247 10.76 18.94 -0.56
C PRO A 247 9.41 19.61 -0.31
N ILE A 248 8.87 20.23 -1.35
CA ILE A 248 7.47 20.65 -1.38
C ILE A 248 6.65 19.52 -2.02
N ARG A 249 5.54 19.16 -1.37
CA ARG A 249 4.63 18.10 -1.85
C ARG A 249 3.40 18.76 -2.45
N GLY A 250 3.34 18.79 -3.77
CA GLY A 250 2.22 19.34 -4.53
C GLY A 250 2.10 18.64 -5.88
N TYR A 251 1.25 19.16 -6.72
CA TYR A 251 0.83 18.52 -7.97
C TYR A 251 1.03 19.46 -9.15
N TRP A 252 1.69 18.98 -10.18
CA TRP A 252 1.90 19.68 -11.42
C TRP A 252 0.77 19.41 -12.41
N SER A 253 0.38 20.44 -13.17
CA SER A 253 -0.33 20.22 -14.43
C SER A 253 0.59 19.52 -15.44
N SER A 254 0.01 18.76 -16.37
CA SER A 254 0.78 17.98 -17.36
C SER A 254 1.64 18.87 -18.27
N ASP A 255 1.23 20.10 -18.48
CA ASP A 255 1.93 21.12 -19.29
C ASP A 255 2.92 21.97 -18.47
N SER A 256 3.15 21.66 -17.20
CA SER A 256 4.04 22.37 -16.28
C SER A 256 3.67 23.84 -15.99
N LYS A 257 2.49 24.31 -16.44
CA LYS A 257 2.11 25.72 -16.24
C LYS A 257 1.57 26.01 -14.85
N LYS A 258 1.00 25.00 -14.19
CA LYS A 258 0.38 25.16 -12.87
C LYS A 258 0.96 24.17 -11.88
N PHE A 259 1.09 24.64 -10.63
CA PHE A 259 1.46 23.82 -9.49
C PHE A 259 0.43 24.02 -8.38
N ILE A 260 -0.16 22.94 -7.89
CA ILE A 260 -1.18 22.96 -6.85
C ILE A 260 -0.57 22.50 -5.54
N PHE A 261 -0.80 23.27 -4.49
CA PHE A 261 -0.28 23.00 -3.16
C PHE A 261 -1.37 23.16 -2.10
N GLN A 262 -1.40 22.21 -1.16
CA GLN A 262 -2.24 22.32 0.04
C GLN A 262 -1.41 22.86 1.18
N LYS A 263 -1.74 24.08 1.63
CA LYS A 263 -1.15 24.73 2.81
C LYS A 263 -1.97 24.42 4.04
N THR A 264 -1.32 24.02 5.14
CA THR A 264 -2.00 23.64 6.39
C THR A 264 -1.57 24.56 7.52
N ASP A 265 -2.53 25.17 8.19
CA ASP A 265 -2.30 25.98 9.40
C ASP A 265 -2.43 25.10 10.65
N ARG A 266 -1.36 25.01 11.42
CA ARG A 266 -1.27 24.26 12.68
C ARG A 266 -0.97 25.16 13.88
N ARG A 267 -0.91 26.48 13.70
CA ARG A 267 -0.46 27.41 14.74
C ARG A 267 -1.32 27.38 15.99
N LYS A 268 -2.62 27.12 15.83
CA LYS A 268 -3.59 27.04 16.95
C LYS A 268 -3.57 25.67 17.66
N ILE A 269 -2.90 24.67 17.11
CA ILE A 269 -2.81 23.34 17.71
C ILE A 269 -1.78 23.36 18.84
N LYS A 270 -2.12 22.79 19.99
CA LYS A 270 -1.24 22.68 21.15
C LYS A 270 -0.16 21.62 20.92
N ASP A 271 0.88 21.68 21.72
CA ASP A 271 1.98 20.73 21.67
C ASP A 271 1.69 19.50 22.53
N LEU A 272 1.98 18.33 21.99
CA LEU A 272 2.17 17.09 22.72
C LEU A 272 3.63 17.01 23.19
N TRP A 273 3.84 16.66 24.43
CA TRP A 273 5.16 16.47 25.02
C TRP A 273 5.49 14.99 25.13
N VAL A 274 6.63 14.61 24.62
CA VAL A 274 7.13 13.24 24.67
C VAL A 274 8.53 13.26 25.30
N ILE A 275 8.73 12.45 26.35
CA ILE A 275 10.05 12.26 26.94
C ILE A 275 10.72 11.08 26.26
N ASN A 276 11.78 11.34 25.50
CA ASN A 276 12.62 10.31 24.89
C ASN A 276 13.71 9.88 25.90
N SER A 277 13.52 8.72 26.52
CA SER A 277 14.43 8.20 27.56
C SER A 277 15.50 7.23 27.03
N VAL A 278 15.43 6.81 25.76
CA VAL A 278 16.31 5.76 25.18
C VAL A 278 17.30 6.30 24.16
N GLY A 279 17.11 7.48 23.60
CA GLY A 279 17.91 7.98 22.48
C GLY A 279 19.29 8.52 22.86
N LYS A 280 19.49 8.99 24.10
CA LYS A 280 20.72 9.64 24.59
C LYS A 280 21.00 9.25 26.04
N LYS A 281 22.21 9.63 26.56
CA LYS A 281 22.56 9.39 27.97
C LYS A 281 21.60 10.05 28.98
N ARG A 282 20.97 11.17 28.60
CA ARG A 282 19.95 11.85 29.40
C ARG A 282 18.66 11.91 28.61
N PRO A 283 17.47 11.81 29.24
CA PRO A 283 16.19 12.04 28.60
C PRO A 283 16.14 13.41 27.91
N THR A 284 15.48 13.48 26.78
CA THR A 284 15.19 14.73 26.07
C THR A 284 13.69 14.92 25.94
N LEU A 285 13.25 16.17 25.97
CA LEU A 285 11.88 16.54 25.68
C LEU A 285 11.73 16.77 24.18
N GLU A 286 10.76 16.11 23.56
CA GLU A 286 10.35 16.30 22.18
C GLU A 286 8.94 16.88 22.18
N THR A 287 8.68 17.89 21.36
CA THR A 287 7.36 18.53 21.27
C THR A 287 6.86 18.54 19.83
N TYR A 288 5.57 18.23 19.66
CA TYR A 288 4.92 18.12 18.36
C TYR A 288 3.57 18.82 18.39
N LYS A 289 3.19 19.51 17.31
CA LYS A 289 1.80 19.95 17.13
C LYS A 289 0.90 18.74 16.99
N TYR A 290 0.10 18.47 18.02
CA TYR A 290 -0.75 17.29 18.09
C TYR A 290 -2.14 17.64 18.61
N HIS A 291 -3.17 17.30 17.85
CA HIS A 291 -4.55 17.58 18.17
C HIS A 291 -5.15 16.46 19.02
N MET A 292 -5.47 16.75 20.26
CA MET A 292 -6.06 15.79 21.20
C MET A 292 -7.59 15.74 21.04
N ALA A 293 -8.17 14.61 21.45
CA ALA A 293 -9.61 14.47 21.51
C ALA A 293 -10.21 15.51 22.48
N GLY A 294 -11.34 16.11 22.11
CA GLY A 294 -12.02 17.13 22.92
C GLY A 294 -11.48 18.55 22.76
N GLU A 295 -10.36 18.77 22.07
CA GLU A 295 -9.88 20.13 21.82
C GLU A 295 -10.70 20.83 20.73
N GLU A 296 -10.96 22.15 20.94
CA GLU A 296 -11.72 22.96 19.98
C GLU A 296 -10.90 23.42 18.77
N ALA A 297 -9.57 23.63 18.98
CA ALA A 297 -8.67 24.08 17.92
C ALA A 297 -8.57 23.05 16.80
N GLU A 298 -8.63 23.48 15.56
CA GLU A 298 -8.59 22.62 14.37
C GLU A 298 -7.50 23.05 13.41
N TYR A 299 -7.04 22.09 12.60
CA TYR A 299 -6.26 22.39 11.41
C TYR A 299 -7.11 23.14 10.41
N SER A 300 -6.58 24.21 9.81
CA SER A 300 -7.20 24.81 8.64
C SER A 300 -6.34 24.56 7.39
N HIS A 301 -7.00 24.46 6.24
CA HIS A 301 -6.35 24.11 4.99
C HIS A 301 -6.72 25.10 3.89
N GLU A 302 -5.74 25.37 3.05
CA GLU A 302 -5.91 26.19 1.84
C GLU A 302 -5.38 25.39 0.65
N ILE A 303 -6.07 25.46 -0.49
CA ILE A 303 -5.56 24.98 -1.78
C ILE A 303 -5.12 26.19 -2.59
N LEU A 304 -3.84 26.18 -2.96
CA LEU A 304 -3.18 27.25 -3.69
C LEU A 304 -2.78 26.76 -5.08
N ILE A 305 -3.01 27.59 -6.07
CA ILE A 305 -2.69 27.38 -7.48
C ILE A 305 -1.59 28.39 -7.86
N PHE A 306 -0.43 27.88 -8.19
CA PHE A 306 0.73 28.66 -8.60
C PHE A 306 0.85 28.65 -10.11
N ASP A 307 0.88 29.83 -10.75
CA ASP A 307 1.15 29.97 -12.18
C ASP A 307 2.65 30.11 -12.42
N THR A 308 3.24 29.19 -13.17
CA THR A 308 4.70 29.18 -13.37
C THR A 308 5.18 30.30 -14.28
N LYS A 309 4.33 30.86 -15.13
CA LYS A 309 4.66 31.95 -16.07
C LYS A 309 4.52 33.30 -15.41
N SER A 310 3.34 33.65 -14.91
CA SER A 310 3.07 34.97 -14.29
C SER A 310 3.64 35.07 -12.88
N LYS A 311 3.92 33.96 -12.22
CA LYS A 311 4.32 33.86 -10.80
C LYS A 311 3.20 34.25 -9.84
N ASP A 312 1.97 34.37 -10.31
CA ASP A 312 0.80 34.61 -9.46
C ASP A 312 0.44 33.38 -8.62
N VAL A 313 -0.20 33.67 -7.51
CA VAL A 313 -0.75 32.64 -6.60
C VAL A 313 -2.24 32.90 -6.42
N LYS A 314 -3.04 31.92 -6.77
CA LYS A 314 -4.47 31.96 -6.62
C LYS A 314 -4.92 30.98 -5.56
N LYS A 315 -5.90 31.34 -4.76
CA LYS A 315 -6.50 30.46 -3.74
C LYS A 315 -7.83 29.93 -4.26
N VAL A 316 -8.05 28.61 -4.08
CA VAL A 316 -9.37 28.02 -4.32
C VAL A 316 -10.37 28.62 -3.32
N GLN A 317 -11.51 29.06 -3.83
CA GLN A 317 -12.54 29.79 -3.06
C GLN A 317 -13.39 28.81 -2.25
N ILE A 318 -12.86 28.36 -1.12
CA ILE A 318 -13.59 27.49 -0.19
C ILE A 318 -14.42 28.39 0.73
N ASP A 319 -15.75 28.26 0.65
CA ASP A 319 -16.67 29.01 1.52
C ASP A 319 -16.57 28.52 2.98
N SER A 320 -15.77 29.23 3.78
CA SER A 320 -15.56 28.93 5.19
C SER A 320 -16.81 29.15 6.07
N THR A 321 -17.81 29.89 5.56
CA THR A 321 -19.04 30.19 6.35
C THR A 321 -20.02 29.02 6.32
N LYS A 322 -20.11 28.30 5.21
CA LYS A 322 -20.89 27.07 5.07
C LYS A 322 -20.20 25.86 5.69
N GLN A 323 -18.87 25.93 5.83
CA GLN A 323 -18.04 24.81 6.29
C GLN A 323 -17.32 25.21 7.59
N LYS A 324 -18.07 25.50 8.63
CA LYS A 324 -17.55 26.00 9.91
C LYS A 324 -16.45 25.14 10.57
N ARG A 325 -16.17 23.93 10.05
CA ARG A 325 -15.13 23.04 10.58
C ARG A 325 -14.58 22.15 9.45
N VAL A 326 -13.71 22.72 8.62
CA VAL A 326 -12.95 21.95 7.61
C VAL A 326 -11.76 21.34 8.33
N SER A 327 -11.86 20.09 8.74
CA SER A 327 -10.76 19.43 9.43
C SER A 327 -9.78 18.73 8.47
N TYR A 328 -10.16 18.49 7.23
CA TYR A 328 -9.33 17.74 6.30
C TYR A 328 -9.72 17.99 4.85
N ILE A 329 -8.77 18.48 4.05
CA ILE A 329 -8.87 18.50 2.59
C ILE A 329 -7.97 17.40 2.07
N SER A 330 -8.51 16.42 1.38
CA SER A 330 -7.71 15.41 0.71
C SER A 330 -7.91 15.48 -0.79
N GLY A 331 -6.80 15.42 -1.51
CA GLY A 331 -6.85 15.13 -2.92
C GLY A 331 -7.49 13.77 -3.15
N ILE A 332 -8.43 13.70 -4.07
CA ILE A 332 -9.07 12.46 -4.45
C ILE A 332 -8.19 11.78 -5.47
N ASN A 333 -7.88 10.49 -5.24
CA ASN A 333 -7.23 9.70 -6.27
C ASN A 333 -8.16 9.61 -7.48
N ILE A 334 -7.73 10.15 -8.60
CA ILE A 334 -8.48 10.12 -9.85
C ILE A 334 -7.90 9.00 -10.70
N TYR A 335 -8.73 8.04 -11.07
CA TYR A 335 -8.38 7.02 -12.03
C TYR A 335 -8.89 7.44 -13.42
N SER A 336 -8.18 8.35 -14.06
CA SER A 336 -8.49 8.74 -15.44
C SER A 336 -7.87 7.80 -16.49
N LYS A 337 -6.72 7.22 -16.19
CA LYS A 337 -6.06 6.20 -17.02
C LYS A 337 -5.27 5.22 -16.15
N PRO A 338 -5.14 3.93 -16.56
CA PRO A 338 -4.27 3.01 -15.87
C PRO A 338 -2.84 3.58 -15.85
N ARG A 339 -2.22 3.63 -14.67
CA ARG A 339 -0.80 3.97 -14.56
C ARG A 339 -0.01 2.92 -15.34
N LYS A 340 0.72 3.36 -16.35
CA LYS A 340 1.74 2.51 -16.93
C LYS A 340 2.76 2.23 -15.84
N PRO A 341 3.16 0.97 -15.60
CA PRO A 341 4.24 0.69 -14.67
C PRO A 341 5.46 1.51 -15.11
N SER A 342 6.06 2.23 -14.16
CA SER A 342 7.31 2.95 -14.41
C SER A 342 8.36 1.93 -14.83
N SER A 343 8.80 1.98 -16.08
CA SER A 343 10.00 1.28 -16.48
C SER A 343 11.21 1.99 -15.89
N ILE A 344 12.34 1.27 -15.74
CA ILE A 344 13.61 1.86 -15.25
C ILE A 344 14.07 3.06 -16.10
N ASP A 345 13.54 3.18 -17.33
CA ASP A 345 13.86 4.26 -18.28
C ASP A 345 12.70 5.25 -18.50
N ASP A 346 11.57 5.10 -17.80
CA ASP A 346 10.52 6.09 -17.89
C ASP A 346 11.00 7.37 -17.20
N GLU A 347 10.91 8.48 -17.92
CA GLU A 347 11.05 9.80 -17.34
C GLU A 347 10.12 9.92 -16.13
N PHE A 348 10.61 10.54 -15.06
CA PHE A 348 9.81 10.79 -13.87
C PHE A 348 8.52 11.49 -14.27
N LYS A 349 7.39 10.77 -14.17
CA LYS A 349 6.06 11.35 -14.38
C LYS A 349 5.45 11.61 -13.02
N PRO A 350 5.24 12.87 -12.64
CA PRO A 350 4.62 13.20 -11.36
C PRO A 350 3.21 12.60 -11.28
N THR A 351 2.82 12.21 -10.07
CA THR A 351 1.45 11.82 -9.79
C THR A 351 0.57 13.06 -9.82
N LEU A 352 -0.30 13.15 -10.81
CA LEU A 352 -1.21 14.27 -10.97
C LEU A 352 -2.51 14.00 -10.20
N LEU A 353 -2.95 14.94 -9.38
CA LEU A 353 -4.32 15.01 -8.85
C LEU A 353 -5.27 15.73 -9.81
N LEU A 354 -4.73 16.21 -10.92
CA LEU A 354 -5.49 16.93 -11.91
C LEU A 354 -6.15 15.94 -12.86
N SER A 355 -7.37 16.21 -13.21
CA SER A 355 -8.03 15.57 -14.31
C SER A 355 -7.27 15.84 -15.63
N ASP A 356 -7.51 15.03 -16.65
CA ASP A 356 -6.94 15.27 -17.98
C ASP A 356 -7.38 16.65 -18.55
N LYS A 357 -8.51 17.18 -18.07
CA LYS A 357 -9.05 18.51 -18.43
C LYS A 357 -8.50 19.65 -17.58
N GLY A 358 -7.74 19.35 -16.53
CA GLY A 358 -7.11 20.34 -15.66
C GLY A 358 -7.90 20.70 -14.41
N ASP A 359 -9.07 20.12 -14.15
CA ASP A 359 -9.85 20.37 -12.94
C ASP A 359 -9.18 19.77 -11.69
N ILE A 360 -9.35 20.43 -10.56
CA ILE A 360 -8.85 19.99 -9.24
C ILE A 360 -9.99 19.31 -8.50
N TYR A 361 -9.84 18.01 -8.20
CA TYR A 361 -10.81 17.28 -7.37
C TYR A 361 -10.27 17.08 -5.96
N PHE A 362 -11.11 17.36 -4.97
CA PHE A 362 -10.78 17.21 -3.56
C PHE A 362 -12.02 16.94 -2.71
N SER A 363 -11.82 16.49 -1.47
CA SER A 363 -12.91 16.34 -0.51
C SER A 363 -12.73 17.29 0.66
N ILE A 364 -13.85 17.77 1.19
CA ILE A 364 -13.94 18.51 2.44
C ILE A 364 -14.67 17.63 3.43
N THR A 365 -14.01 17.28 4.52
CA THR A 365 -14.54 16.36 5.53
C THR A 365 -14.66 17.08 6.88
N SER A 366 -15.82 16.98 7.52
CA SER A 366 -16.00 17.49 8.87
C SER A 366 -15.13 16.73 9.87
N ARG A 367 -14.77 17.38 10.99
CA ARG A 367 -13.94 16.77 12.04
C ARG A 367 -14.52 15.46 12.58
N ASP A 368 -15.83 15.43 12.83
CA ASP A 368 -16.56 14.25 13.27
C ASP A 368 -16.78 13.21 12.16
N ARG A 369 -16.31 13.51 10.95
CA ARG A 369 -16.45 12.68 9.75
C ARG A 369 -17.88 12.28 9.37
N LYS A 370 -18.87 13.03 9.84
CA LYS A 370 -20.28 12.83 9.50
C LYS A 370 -20.71 13.56 8.23
N LYS A 371 -19.83 14.40 7.70
CA LYS A 371 -20.07 15.18 6.47
C LYS A 371 -18.84 15.09 5.58
N VAL A 372 -19.03 14.69 4.33
CA VAL A 372 -18.01 14.67 3.30
C VAL A 372 -18.59 15.30 2.04
N ASP A 373 -17.95 16.35 1.55
CA ASP A 373 -18.25 17.01 0.28
C ASP A 373 -17.18 16.64 -0.74
N ILE A 374 -17.57 16.10 -1.87
CA ILE A 374 -16.71 15.90 -3.02
C ILE A 374 -16.81 17.12 -3.89
N CYS A 375 -15.67 17.80 -4.08
CA CYS A 375 -15.59 19.10 -4.72
C CYS A 375 -14.76 19.05 -6.00
N ARG A 376 -15.09 19.95 -6.93
CA ARG A 376 -14.28 20.26 -8.10
C ARG A 376 -13.96 21.76 -8.08
N ALA A 377 -12.73 22.12 -8.44
CA ALA A 377 -12.35 23.51 -8.64
C ALA A 377 -11.70 23.69 -10.01
N ASP A 378 -12.04 24.78 -10.66
CA ASP A 378 -11.41 25.23 -11.89
C ASP A 378 -10.01 25.76 -11.60
N ILE A 379 -9.02 25.28 -12.34
CA ILE A 379 -7.60 25.61 -12.12
C ILE A 379 -7.25 27.06 -12.53
N GLU A 380 -8.04 27.67 -13.40
CA GLU A 380 -7.78 29.06 -13.87
C GLU A 380 -8.45 30.10 -12.98
N SER A 381 -9.71 29.89 -12.58
CA SER A 381 -10.46 30.85 -11.74
C SER A 381 -10.26 30.62 -10.25
N GLY A 382 -10.05 29.37 -9.81
CA GLY A 382 -10.08 28.96 -8.40
C GLY A 382 -11.50 28.84 -7.86
N GLU A 383 -12.54 29.01 -8.68
CA GLU A 383 -13.92 28.78 -8.29
C GLU A 383 -14.18 27.31 -8.05
N MET A 384 -14.93 26.98 -7.01
CA MET A 384 -15.27 25.60 -6.67
C MET A 384 -16.76 25.36 -6.64
N GLU A 385 -17.13 24.13 -6.92
CA GLU A 385 -18.48 23.59 -6.75
C GLU A 385 -18.45 22.31 -5.95
N VAL A 386 -19.54 22.01 -5.23
CA VAL A 386 -19.75 20.74 -4.55
C VAL A 386 -20.53 19.83 -5.49
N LEU A 387 -19.93 18.70 -5.87
CA LEU A 387 -20.54 17.72 -6.77
C LEU A 387 -21.39 16.69 -6.04
N ILE A 388 -20.90 16.18 -4.88
CA ILE A 388 -21.57 15.13 -4.12
C ILE A 388 -21.47 15.47 -2.64
N GLU A 389 -22.60 15.40 -1.95
CA GLU A 389 -22.68 15.55 -0.51
C GLU A 389 -23.00 14.21 0.16
N GLU A 390 -22.10 13.75 1.05
CA GLU A 390 -22.36 12.64 1.93
C GLU A 390 -22.66 13.13 3.34
N ARG A 391 -23.79 12.67 3.89
CA ARG A 391 -24.27 13.06 5.24
C ARG A 391 -24.73 11.81 5.96
N MET A 392 -24.14 11.54 7.12
CA MET A 392 -24.51 10.39 7.95
C MET A 392 -24.50 10.79 9.43
N ASN A 393 -25.18 10.02 10.26
CA ASN A 393 -25.14 10.17 11.70
C ASN A 393 -23.93 9.49 12.37
N THR A 394 -23.15 8.72 11.59
CA THR A 394 -21.93 8.04 12.01
C THR A 394 -20.77 8.40 11.07
N TYR A 395 -19.60 7.86 11.33
CA TYR A 395 -18.41 7.99 10.50
C TYR A 395 -18.66 7.62 9.03
N ILE A 396 -18.21 8.48 8.12
CA ILE A 396 -18.25 8.24 6.67
C ILE A 396 -16.90 7.71 6.23
N GLU A 397 -16.88 6.49 5.71
CA GLU A 397 -15.73 5.94 4.98
C GLU A 397 -15.70 6.50 3.56
N THR A 398 -14.51 6.63 2.99
CA THR A 398 -14.31 7.16 1.64
C THR A 398 -13.40 6.27 0.81
N ARG A 399 -13.64 6.22 -0.49
CA ARG A 399 -12.79 5.57 -1.49
C ARG A 399 -12.46 6.55 -2.61
N PRO A 400 -11.47 6.26 -3.46
CA PRO A 400 -11.13 7.10 -4.61
C PRO A 400 -12.32 7.34 -5.54
N LEU A 401 -12.41 8.55 -6.09
CA LEU A 401 -13.35 8.89 -7.16
C LEU A 401 -12.79 8.42 -8.50
N TYR A 402 -13.62 7.78 -9.31
CA TYR A 402 -13.24 7.32 -10.65
C TYR A 402 -13.90 8.19 -11.71
N LEU A 403 -13.10 8.91 -12.50
CA LEU A 403 -13.56 9.64 -13.68
C LEU A 403 -13.56 8.68 -14.88
N ILE A 404 -14.66 8.62 -15.58
CA ILE A 404 -14.90 7.73 -16.72
C ILE A 404 -15.46 8.50 -17.93
N LYS A 405 -15.48 7.87 -19.11
CA LYS A 405 -16.03 8.42 -20.34
C LYS A 405 -15.48 9.81 -20.64
N ASN A 406 -14.17 9.94 -20.67
CA ASN A 406 -13.48 11.22 -20.88
C ASN A 406 -13.97 12.32 -19.91
N GLU A 407 -14.12 11.96 -18.63
CA GLU A 407 -14.52 12.86 -17.52
C GLU A 407 -15.92 13.47 -17.64
N THR A 408 -16.80 12.88 -18.45
CA THR A 408 -18.23 13.29 -18.50
C THR A 408 -19.05 12.61 -17.41
N GLU A 409 -18.50 11.55 -16.81
CA GLU A 409 -19.13 10.79 -15.74
C GLU A 409 -18.12 10.39 -14.67
N MET A 410 -18.62 10.06 -13.50
CA MET A 410 -17.82 9.60 -12.37
C MET A 410 -18.49 8.49 -11.61
N ILE A 411 -17.69 7.65 -10.96
CA ILE A 411 -18.17 6.60 -10.07
C ILE A 411 -17.70 6.96 -8.66
N HIS A 412 -18.65 7.08 -7.76
CA HIS A 412 -18.46 7.34 -6.34
C HIS A 412 -18.84 6.11 -5.52
N TRP A 413 -18.04 5.80 -4.50
CA TRP A 413 -18.31 4.75 -3.55
C TRP A 413 -18.98 5.32 -2.29
N SER A 414 -20.05 4.68 -1.80
CA SER A 414 -20.77 5.16 -0.63
C SER A 414 -21.47 4.03 0.12
N GLU A 415 -21.60 4.18 1.44
CA GLU A 415 -22.34 3.30 2.33
C GLU A 415 -23.75 3.82 2.67
N ARG A 416 -24.26 4.80 1.93
CA ARG A 416 -25.52 5.50 2.23
C ARG A 416 -26.74 4.60 2.40
N ASP A 417 -26.72 3.42 1.78
CA ASP A 417 -27.80 2.43 1.84
C ASP A 417 -27.53 1.31 2.88
N GLY A 418 -26.61 1.52 3.83
CA GLY A 418 -26.25 0.55 4.88
C GLY A 418 -25.23 -0.51 4.45
N TRP A 419 -24.92 -0.59 3.15
CA TRP A 419 -23.85 -1.38 2.56
C TRP A 419 -23.06 -0.55 1.56
N ALA A 420 -21.81 -0.91 1.36
CA ALA A 420 -20.93 -0.21 0.43
C ALA A 420 -21.22 -0.55 -1.02
N HIS A 421 -21.52 0.46 -1.80
CA HIS A 421 -21.86 0.32 -3.22
C HIS A 421 -21.27 1.42 -4.09
N PHE A 422 -21.24 1.18 -5.40
CA PHE A 422 -20.85 2.15 -6.41
C PHE A 422 -22.06 2.87 -6.98
N TYR A 423 -21.94 4.19 -7.11
CA TYR A 423 -22.94 5.10 -7.64
C TYR A 423 -22.37 5.87 -8.81
N ARG A 424 -23.10 5.94 -9.92
CA ARG A 424 -22.70 6.64 -11.13
C ARG A 424 -23.33 8.02 -11.17
N TYR A 425 -22.51 9.03 -11.43
CA TYR A 425 -22.91 10.42 -11.55
C TYR A 425 -22.44 11.00 -12.90
N ASN A 426 -23.11 12.06 -13.38
CA ASN A 426 -22.55 12.90 -14.41
C ASN A 426 -21.52 13.88 -13.80
N ASN A 427 -20.84 14.62 -14.64
CA ASN A 427 -19.79 15.58 -14.19
C ASN A 427 -20.36 16.85 -13.54
N GLN A 428 -21.67 17.04 -13.47
CA GLN A 428 -22.35 18.09 -12.68
C GLN A 428 -22.84 17.58 -11.32
N GLY A 429 -22.47 16.36 -10.92
CA GLY A 429 -22.88 15.79 -9.64
C GLY A 429 -24.30 15.23 -9.60
N LYS A 430 -24.99 15.11 -10.75
CA LYS A 430 -26.31 14.48 -10.81
C LYS A 430 -26.16 12.95 -10.79
N LEU A 431 -26.81 12.29 -9.83
CA LEU A 431 -26.88 10.83 -9.75
C LEU A 431 -27.61 10.27 -10.99
N LEU A 432 -26.95 9.34 -11.70
CA LEU A 432 -27.51 8.64 -12.85
C LEU A 432 -28.12 7.30 -12.44
N ASN A 433 -27.36 6.45 -11.73
CA ASN A 433 -27.84 5.18 -11.20
C ASN A 433 -26.92 4.61 -10.11
N ARG A 434 -27.43 3.66 -9.34
CA ARG A 434 -26.65 2.77 -8.49
C ARG A 434 -26.16 1.58 -9.32
N ILE A 435 -24.85 1.31 -9.33
CA ILE A 435 -24.23 0.25 -10.14
C ILE A 435 -24.32 -1.10 -9.43
N THR A 436 -24.01 -1.15 -8.13
CA THR A 436 -24.08 -2.36 -7.30
C THR A 436 -25.14 -2.22 -6.22
N LYS A 437 -25.78 -3.34 -5.83
CA LYS A 437 -26.82 -3.37 -4.80
C LYS A 437 -26.92 -4.74 -4.14
N GLY A 438 -27.27 -4.78 -2.86
CA GLY A 438 -27.44 -6.03 -2.11
C GLY A 438 -26.87 -5.94 -0.71
N SER A 439 -26.90 -7.06 0.03
CA SER A 439 -26.37 -7.16 1.39
C SER A 439 -24.90 -7.62 1.34
N TYR A 440 -24.04 -6.83 0.71
CA TYR A 440 -22.61 -7.11 0.58
C TYR A 440 -21.81 -5.82 0.41
N HIS A 441 -20.50 -5.89 0.67
CA HIS A 441 -19.57 -4.78 0.58
C HIS A 441 -18.86 -4.78 -0.78
N SER A 442 -19.08 -3.76 -1.62
CA SER A 442 -18.24 -3.46 -2.80
C SER A 442 -17.02 -2.66 -2.33
N ASP A 443 -15.80 -3.06 -2.70
CA ASP A 443 -14.60 -2.44 -2.15
C ASP A 443 -13.84 -1.58 -3.16
N TYR A 444 -12.97 -2.16 -4.01
CA TYR A 444 -12.15 -1.41 -4.96
C TYR A 444 -12.51 -1.70 -6.40
N ILE A 445 -12.58 -0.65 -7.22
CA ILE A 445 -12.62 -0.78 -8.67
C ILE A 445 -11.23 -1.20 -9.16
N LYS A 446 -11.18 -2.34 -9.85
CA LYS A 446 -9.96 -2.82 -10.51
C LYS A 446 -9.83 -2.20 -11.90
N HIS A 447 -10.93 -2.05 -12.62
CA HIS A 447 -10.96 -1.51 -13.97
C HIS A 447 -12.38 -1.17 -14.43
N TYR A 448 -12.51 -0.18 -15.30
CA TYR A 448 -13.67 0.08 -16.12
C TYR A 448 -13.33 -0.19 -17.59
N ASP A 449 -14.00 -1.16 -18.20
CA ASP A 449 -13.89 -1.44 -19.62
C ASP A 449 -14.95 -0.66 -20.39
N GLU A 450 -14.50 0.42 -21.02
CA GLU A 450 -15.38 1.32 -21.75
C GLU A 450 -16.06 0.65 -22.96
N LYS A 451 -15.37 -0.30 -23.64
CA LYS A 451 -15.90 -0.99 -24.81
C LYS A 451 -17.08 -1.89 -24.47
N SER A 452 -16.96 -2.65 -23.39
CA SER A 452 -18.03 -3.54 -22.94
C SER A 452 -18.98 -2.88 -21.94
N ASN A 453 -18.70 -1.64 -21.52
CA ASN A 453 -19.42 -0.90 -20.48
C ASN A 453 -19.52 -1.67 -19.16
N ASN A 454 -18.45 -2.41 -18.79
CA ASN A 454 -18.40 -3.23 -17.59
C ASN A 454 -17.39 -2.69 -16.57
N LEU A 455 -17.78 -2.77 -15.29
CA LEU A 455 -16.96 -2.50 -14.14
C LEU A 455 -16.42 -3.80 -13.55
N PHE A 456 -15.10 -3.89 -13.35
CA PHE A 456 -14.44 -4.97 -12.62
C PHE A 456 -14.07 -4.44 -11.23
N PHE A 457 -14.47 -5.15 -10.20
CA PHE A 457 -14.29 -4.68 -8.82
C PHE A 457 -14.11 -5.84 -7.85
N THR A 458 -13.61 -5.55 -6.65
CA THR A 458 -13.59 -6.51 -5.54
C THR A 458 -14.80 -6.29 -4.62
N ALA A 459 -15.26 -7.39 -4.04
CA ALA A 459 -16.34 -7.34 -3.07
C ALA A 459 -16.21 -8.48 -2.05
N HIS A 460 -16.87 -8.27 -0.89
CA HIS A 460 -16.92 -9.16 0.25
C HIS A 460 -18.36 -9.52 0.57
N GLY A 461 -18.61 -10.77 0.96
CA GLY A 461 -19.92 -11.20 1.44
C GLY A 461 -21.05 -11.31 0.38
N VAL A 462 -20.73 -11.32 -0.92
CA VAL A 462 -21.74 -11.55 -1.99
C VAL A 462 -22.30 -12.96 -1.90
N ASN A 463 -21.46 -13.95 -1.59
CA ASN A 463 -21.88 -15.30 -1.29
C ASN A 463 -21.98 -15.49 0.23
N ASN A 464 -23.18 -15.66 0.76
CA ASN A 464 -23.45 -15.82 2.19
C ASN A 464 -23.14 -17.22 2.75
N GLN A 465 -22.69 -18.17 1.92
CA GLN A 465 -22.32 -19.53 2.34
C GLN A 465 -20.86 -19.66 2.73
N ILE A 466 -20.06 -18.63 2.49
CA ILE A 466 -18.63 -18.60 2.80
C ILE A 466 -18.31 -17.50 3.81
N ASP A 467 -17.07 -17.44 4.31
CA ASP A 467 -16.62 -16.35 5.17
C ASP A 467 -16.84 -15.00 4.46
N PRO A 468 -17.65 -14.09 5.04
CA PRO A 468 -18.01 -12.82 4.40
C PRO A 468 -16.81 -11.86 4.22
N TYR A 469 -15.67 -12.15 4.84
CA TYR A 469 -14.46 -11.35 4.68
C TYR A 469 -13.56 -11.82 3.54
N TYR A 470 -13.90 -12.90 2.82
CA TYR A 470 -13.15 -13.31 1.65
C TYR A 470 -13.37 -12.33 0.50
N GLU A 471 -12.26 -11.75 0.03
CA GLU A 471 -12.26 -10.89 -1.16
C GLU A 471 -12.42 -11.74 -2.42
N HIS A 472 -13.34 -11.33 -3.28
CA HIS A 472 -13.52 -11.89 -4.62
C HIS A 472 -13.63 -10.79 -5.67
N THR A 473 -13.28 -11.14 -6.91
CA THR A 473 -13.39 -10.23 -8.05
C THR A 473 -14.67 -10.50 -8.84
N TYR A 474 -15.39 -9.42 -9.12
CA TYR A 474 -16.65 -9.43 -9.83
C TYR A 474 -16.63 -8.53 -11.05
N LYS A 475 -17.55 -8.79 -11.97
CA LYS A 475 -17.87 -7.94 -13.12
C LYS A 475 -19.33 -7.58 -13.09
N VAL A 476 -19.67 -6.31 -13.37
CA VAL A 476 -21.05 -5.81 -13.47
C VAL A 476 -21.16 -4.77 -14.57
N SER A 477 -22.32 -4.65 -15.22
CA SER A 477 -22.60 -3.55 -16.16
C SER A 477 -22.59 -2.21 -15.42
N LEU A 478 -22.08 -1.15 -16.04
CA LEU A 478 -22.17 0.21 -15.52
C LEU A 478 -23.63 0.68 -15.29
N ASN A 479 -24.58 0.09 -16.02
CA ASN A 479 -26.01 0.34 -15.85
C ASN A 479 -26.63 -0.44 -14.67
N GLY A 480 -25.82 -1.23 -13.95
CA GLY A 480 -26.25 -2.09 -12.86
C GLY A 480 -26.59 -3.52 -13.29
N GLY A 481 -27.09 -4.30 -12.34
CA GLY A 481 -27.43 -5.71 -12.54
C GLY A 481 -26.82 -6.62 -11.47
N VAL A 482 -26.88 -7.93 -11.71
CA VAL A 482 -26.30 -8.94 -10.82
C VAL A 482 -24.80 -9.08 -11.11
N PRO A 483 -23.94 -8.89 -10.11
CA PRO A 483 -22.48 -9.07 -10.31
C PRO A 483 -22.13 -10.51 -10.67
N LYS A 484 -21.33 -10.69 -11.71
CA LYS A 484 -20.78 -12.00 -12.12
C LYS A 484 -19.46 -12.25 -11.41
N LEU A 485 -19.37 -13.34 -10.63
CA LEU A 485 -18.15 -13.79 -9.96
C LEU A 485 -17.14 -14.30 -11.00
N LEU A 486 -15.88 -13.83 -10.91
CA LEU A 486 -14.79 -14.25 -11.81
C LEU A 486 -13.91 -15.36 -11.22
N ASN A 487 -13.66 -15.34 -9.92
CA ASN A 487 -12.76 -16.28 -9.23
C ASN A 487 -13.53 -17.12 -8.22
N LYS A 488 -14.12 -18.22 -8.72
CA LYS A 488 -14.97 -19.11 -7.93
C LYS A 488 -14.17 -19.87 -6.87
N GLY A 489 -14.79 -20.13 -5.72
CA GLY A 489 -14.26 -20.97 -4.65
C GLY A 489 -14.48 -20.39 -3.26
N ASN A 490 -14.26 -21.21 -2.23
CA ASN A 490 -14.32 -20.80 -0.83
C ASN A 490 -12.92 -20.44 -0.35
N PHE A 491 -12.39 -19.31 -0.83
CA PHE A 491 -11.04 -18.80 -0.56
C PHE A 491 -11.04 -17.29 -0.50
N ASN A 492 -10.10 -16.73 0.23
CA ASN A 492 -9.72 -15.34 0.03
C ASN A 492 -8.82 -15.22 -1.20
N THR A 493 -9.04 -14.21 -2.03
CA THR A 493 -8.34 -14.06 -3.31
C THR A 493 -7.62 -12.73 -3.44
N MET A 494 -6.56 -12.71 -4.25
CA MET A 494 -5.87 -11.51 -4.66
C MET A 494 -5.63 -11.57 -6.17
N THR A 495 -6.23 -10.65 -6.92
CA THR A 495 -6.16 -10.63 -8.38
C THR A 495 -5.28 -9.50 -8.91
N TYR A 496 -4.49 -9.81 -9.94
CA TYR A 496 -3.64 -8.87 -10.68
C TYR A 496 -4.05 -8.84 -12.14
N PRO A 497 -4.74 -7.77 -12.60
CA PRO A 497 -5.16 -7.63 -13.97
C PRO A 497 -3.99 -7.41 -14.93
N SER A 498 -4.13 -7.86 -16.18
CA SER A 498 -3.30 -7.41 -17.29
C SER A 498 -3.65 -5.97 -17.68
N ASP A 499 -2.73 -5.26 -18.34
CA ASP A 499 -2.95 -3.87 -18.75
C ASP A 499 -4.15 -3.72 -19.71
N ASN A 500 -4.44 -4.74 -20.52
CA ASN A 500 -5.60 -4.78 -21.41
C ASN A 500 -6.85 -5.42 -20.76
N HIS A 501 -6.75 -5.83 -19.48
CA HIS A 501 -7.81 -6.41 -18.66
C HIS A 501 -8.52 -7.64 -19.24
N ARG A 502 -7.88 -8.32 -20.22
CA ARG A 502 -8.38 -9.59 -20.77
C ARG A 502 -8.07 -10.77 -19.87
N TYR A 503 -7.00 -10.66 -19.06
CA TYR A 503 -6.48 -11.69 -18.19
C TYR A 503 -6.22 -11.19 -16.79
N PHE A 504 -6.31 -12.11 -15.82
CA PHE A 504 -6.01 -11.85 -14.40
C PHE A 504 -5.20 -13.01 -13.85
N VAL A 505 -4.14 -12.70 -13.14
CA VAL A 505 -3.49 -13.68 -12.26
C VAL A 505 -4.24 -13.67 -10.93
N ASN A 506 -4.83 -14.80 -10.58
CA ASN A 506 -5.61 -15.01 -9.36
C ASN A 506 -4.82 -15.86 -8.38
N ASN A 507 -4.39 -15.28 -7.26
CA ASN A 507 -3.80 -15.98 -6.13
C ASN A 507 -4.89 -16.20 -5.09
N PHE A 508 -4.96 -17.39 -4.49
CA PHE A 508 -5.99 -17.70 -3.52
C PHE A 508 -5.53 -18.69 -2.45
N SER A 509 -6.04 -18.51 -1.25
CA SER A 509 -5.89 -19.44 -0.13
C SER A 509 -6.89 -19.09 0.98
N ARG A 510 -7.01 -20.00 1.94
CA ARG A 510 -7.48 -19.72 3.30
C ARG A 510 -6.30 -19.80 4.25
N VAL A 511 -6.51 -19.45 5.53
CA VAL A 511 -5.47 -19.60 6.55
C VAL A 511 -4.99 -21.04 6.69
N ASN A 512 -5.85 -22.01 6.36
CA ASN A 512 -5.65 -23.44 6.49
C ASN A 512 -5.60 -24.20 5.16
N THR A 513 -5.16 -23.55 4.09
CA THR A 513 -4.96 -24.21 2.79
C THR A 513 -3.65 -23.79 2.16
N THR A 514 -3.03 -24.71 1.42
CA THR A 514 -1.86 -24.39 0.59
C THR A 514 -2.25 -23.36 -0.48
N PRO A 515 -1.49 -22.24 -0.60
CA PRO A 515 -1.75 -21.22 -1.62
C PRO A 515 -1.60 -21.75 -3.04
N GLU A 516 -2.49 -21.31 -3.92
CA GLU A 516 -2.44 -21.59 -5.37
C GLU A 516 -2.58 -20.32 -6.20
N SER A 517 -2.10 -20.38 -7.43
CA SER A 517 -2.14 -19.27 -8.40
C SER A 517 -2.61 -19.76 -9.76
N HIS A 518 -3.65 -19.13 -10.30
CA HIS A 518 -4.20 -19.45 -11.62
C HIS A 518 -4.22 -18.21 -12.52
N LEU A 519 -4.09 -18.41 -13.82
CA LEU A 519 -4.42 -17.43 -14.84
C LEU A 519 -5.89 -17.64 -15.24
N ILE A 520 -6.70 -16.59 -15.16
CA ILE A 520 -8.10 -16.58 -15.58
C ILE A 520 -8.34 -15.50 -16.63
N ASN A 521 -9.37 -15.64 -17.44
CA ASN A 521 -9.80 -14.60 -18.37
C ASN A 521 -10.84 -13.66 -17.72
N SER A 522 -11.25 -12.62 -18.45
CA SER A 522 -12.26 -11.63 -18.02
C SER A 522 -13.69 -12.20 -17.85
N ASP A 523 -13.90 -13.48 -18.14
CA ASP A 523 -15.15 -14.20 -17.88
C ASP A 523 -15.07 -15.15 -16.68
N GLY A 524 -13.89 -15.26 -16.07
CA GLY A 524 -13.61 -16.11 -14.93
C GLY A 524 -13.24 -17.57 -15.31
N THR A 525 -13.02 -17.83 -16.59
CA THR A 525 -12.54 -19.16 -17.04
C THR A 525 -11.07 -19.32 -16.69
N VAL A 526 -10.72 -20.43 -16.06
CA VAL A 526 -9.31 -20.79 -15.78
C VAL A 526 -8.63 -21.14 -17.10
N ILE A 527 -7.63 -20.34 -17.46
CA ILE A 527 -6.81 -20.53 -18.67
C ILE A 527 -5.67 -21.50 -18.37
N MET A 528 -5.04 -21.35 -17.18
CA MET A 528 -3.89 -22.14 -16.79
C MET A 528 -3.74 -22.15 -15.26
N LYS A 529 -3.35 -23.28 -14.69
CA LYS A 529 -2.79 -23.36 -13.35
C LYS A 529 -1.33 -22.91 -13.44
N LEU A 530 -0.95 -21.91 -12.64
CA LEU A 530 0.40 -21.35 -12.68
C LEU A 530 1.30 -22.01 -11.66
N GLU A 531 0.95 -21.90 -10.38
CA GLU A 531 1.77 -22.40 -9.28
C GLU A 531 0.89 -22.91 -8.12
N LYS A 532 1.48 -23.85 -7.35
CA LYS A 532 1.05 -24.24 -6.02
C LYS A 532 2.23 -24.08 -5.09
N ALA A 533 2.02 -23.47 -3.93
CA ALA A 533 3.11 -23.27 -2.97
C ALA A 533 3.69 -24.59 -2.49
N ASP A 534 5.01 -24.68 -2.45
CA ASP A 534 5.71 -25.79 -1.83
C ASP A 534 5.82 -25.55 -0.32
N LEU A 535 5.07 -26.30 0.45
CA LEU A 535 5.06 -26.26 1.92
C LEU A 535 5.60 -27.58 2.54
N SER A 536 6.22 -28.47 1.76
CA SER A 536 6.71 -29.77 2.20
C SER A 536 7.67 -29.65 3.37
N ALA A 537 8.72 -28.84 3.23
CA ALA A 537 9.70 -28.59 4.29
C ALA A 537 9.07 -27.99 5.56
N LEU A 538 8.01 -27.16 5.40
CA LEU A 538 7.28 -26.59 6.53
C LEU A 538 6.53 -27.69 7.30
N PHE A 539 5.80 -28.57 6.60
CA PHE A 539 5.09 -29.69 7.23
C PHE A 539 6.04 -30.71 7.85
N GLU A 540 7.13 -31.05 7.19
CA GLU A 540 8.19 -31.92 7.72
C GLU A 540 8.80 -31.36 9.02
N SER A 541 8.80 -30.03 9.17
CA SER A 541 9.24 -29.40 10.43
C SER A 541 8.22 -29.48 11.57
N GLY A 542 7.03 -30.03 11.33
CA GLY A 542 5.96 -30.19 12.31
C GLY A 542 4.91 -29.07 12.32
N TYR A 543 4.91 -28.19 11.32
CA TYR A 543 3.89 -27.15 11.18
C TYR A 543 2.49 -27.76 11.01
N GLN A 544 1.51 -27.18 11.66
CA GLN A 544 0.10 -27.47 11.49
C GLN A 544 -0.67 -26.21 11.12
N PHE A 545 -1.64 -26.34 10.23
CA PHE A 545 -2.53 -25.22 9.90
C PHE A 545 -3.35 -24.77 11.11
N PRO A 546 -3.61 -23.47 11.25
CA PRO A 546 -4.58 -22.97 12.23
C PRO A 546 -6.01 -23.40 11.86
N GLU A 547 -6.90 -23.35 12.82
CA GLU A 547 -8.31 -23.72 12.66
C GLU A 547 -9.17 -22.46 12.53
N THR A 548 -10.15 -22.49 11.63
CA THR A 548 -11.17 -21.43 11.54
C THR A 548 -12.37 -21.80 12.39
N PHE A 549 -12.98 -20.82 13.06
CA PHE A 549 -14.20 -21.02 13.81
C PHE A 549 -15.17 -19.87 13.64
N LYS A 550 -16.39 -20.10 14.06
CA LYS A 550 -17.48 -19.13 14.05
C LYS A 550 -18.16 -19.13 15.41
N ALA A 551 -18.47 -17.95 15.94
CA ALA A 551 -19.16 -17.77 17.20
C ALA A 551 -20.31 -16.77 17.01
N LYS A 552 -21.27 -16.78 17.91
CA LYS A 552 -22.31 -15.73 17.98
C LYS A 552 -21.79 -14.57 18.82
N ALA A 553 -22.12 -13.35 18.38
CA ALA A 553 -21.97 -12.16 19.19
C ALA A 553 -22.94 -12.16 20.38
N ASP A 554 -22.82 -11.18 21.25
CA ASP A 554 -23.68 -10.98 22.43
C ASP A 554 -25.17 -10.82 22.09
N ASP A 555 -25.49 -10.41 20.86
CA ASP A 555 -26.88 -10.34 20.37
C ASP A 555 -27.49 -11.69 20.03
N GLY A 556 -26.74 -12.79 20.08
CA GLY A 556 -27.16 -14.15 19.72
C GLY A 556 -27.45 -14.36 18.22
N ILE A 557 -27.34 -13.32 17.39
CA ILE A 557 -27.72 -13.34 15.97
C ILE A 557 -26.50 -13.20 15.07
N THR A 558 -25.65 -12.23 15.34
CA THR A 558 -24.52 -11.87 14.49
C THR A 558 -23.42 -12.93 14.54
N ASP A 559 -23.03 -13.43 13.39
CA ASP A 559 -21.90 -14.34 13.26
C ASP A 559 -20.58 -13.57 13.28
N LEU A 560 -19.68 -13.98 14.18
CA LEU A 560 -18.29 -13.57 14.27
C LEU A 560 -17.39 -14.69 13.77
N TYR A 561 -16.34 -14.31 13.06
CA TYR A 561 -15.41 -15.25 12.42
C TYR A 561 -14.03 -15.12 13.04
N GLY A 562 -13.42 -16.23 13.41
CA GLY A 562 -12.15 -16.26 14.10
C GLY A 562 -11.19 -17.34 13.62
N VAL A 563 -9.98 -17.30 14.16
CA VAL A 563 -8.91 -18.29 13.91
C VAL A 563 -8.29 -18.70 15.23
N ILE A 564 -8.08 -20.00 15.40
CA ILE A 564 -7.42 -20.62 16.55
C ILE A 564 -6.04 -21.10 16.11
N TYR A 565 -5.01 -20.67 16.84
CA TYR A 565 -3.63 -21.11 16.68
C TYR A 565 -3.26 -21.95 17.89
N LYS A 566 -2.93 -23.23 17.66
CA LYS A 566 -2.49 -24.16 18.68
C LYS A 566 -0.96 -24.33 18.62
N PRO A 567 -0.30 -24.74 19.72
CA PRO A 567 1.08 -25.21 19.64
C PRO A 567 1.18 -26.37 18.63
N PHE A 568 2.28 -26.51 17.91
CA PHE A 568 2.44 -27.60 16.94
C PHE A 568 2.67 -28.94 17.61
N ASP A 569 3.03 -28.94 18.89
CA ASP A 569 3.09 -30.08 19.78
C ASP A 569 1.83 -30.18 20.69
N PHE A 570 0.69 -29.66 20.26
CA PHE A 570 -0.56 -29.64 21.00
C PHE A 570 -0.99 -31.07 21.40
N ASP A 571 -1.29 -31.25 22.70
CA ASP A 571 -1.80 -32.46 23.30
C ASP A 571 -3.19 -32.18 23.90
N GLU A 572 -4.21 -32.88 23.42
CA GLU A 572 -5.60 -32.70 23.86
C GLU A 572 -5.85 -33.07 25.34
N ASN A 573 -4.93 -33.84 25.94
CA ASN A 573 -4.99 -34.23 27.35
C ASN A 573 -4.41 -33.19 28.31
N LYS A 574 -3.80 -32.11 27.76
CA LYS A 574 -3.21 -31.07 28.56
C LYS A 574 -4.10 -29.80 28.59
N LYS A 575 -3.91 -28.98 29.60
CA LYS A 575 -4.54 -27.68 29.73
C LYS A 575 -3.56 -26.60 29.25
N TYR A 576 -4.04 -25.69 28.41
CA TYR A 576 -3.26 -24.60 27.89
C TYR A 576 -3.86 -23.26 28.33
N PRO A 577 -3.05 -22.27 28.67
CA PRO A 577 -3.55 -20.91 28.86
C PRO A 577 -4.06 -20.36 27.53
N LEU A 578 -5.19 -19.64 27.57
CA LEU A 578 -5.79 -19.00 26.41
C LEU A 578 -5.34 -17.55 26.32
N LEU A 579 -4.91 -17.13 25.14
CA LEU A 579 -4.58 -15.75 24.83
C LEU A 579 -5.43 -15.28 23.66
N GLU A 580 -6.20 -14.20 23.87
CA GLU A 580 -6.94 -13.56 22.81
C GLU A 580 -6.16 -12.33 22.30
N TYR A 581 -5.93 -12.27 20.99
CA TYR A 581 -5.37 -11.10 20.33
C TYR A 581 -6.48 -10.31 19.64
N VAL A 582 -6.70 -9.09 20.11
CA VAL A 582 -7.72 -8.18 19.58
C VAL A 582 -7.08 -6.95 18.97
N TYR A 583 -7.68 -6.48 17.88
CA TYR A 583 -7.33 -5.21 17.26
C TYR A 583 -8.63 -4.51 16.81
N PRO A 584 -9.38 -3.94 17.76
CA PRO A 584 -10.69 -3.37 17.48
C PRO A 584 -10.57 -2.03 16.76
N GLY A 585 -11.54 -1.75 15.90
CA GLY A 585 -11.68 -0.46 15.23
C GLY A 585 -12.54 -0.56 13.96
N PRO A 586 -13.25 0.51 13.59
CA PRO A 586 -14.17 0.46 12.45
C PRO A 586 -13.49 0.24 11.09
N GLN A 587 -12.16 0.44 11.00
CA GLN A 587 -11.40 0.31 9.76
C GLN A 587 -10.51 -0.94 9.70
N THR A 588 -10.44 -1.75 10.75
CA THR A 588 -9.50 -2.85 10.82
C THR A 588 -9.96 -3.99 11.72
N GLU A 589 -9.45 -5.18 11.43
CA GLU A 589 -9.61 -6.40 12.19
C GLU A 589 -8.32 -7.20 12.11
N SER A 590 -7.99 -8.00 13.14
CA SER A 590 -6.74 -8.77 13.19
C SER A 590 -6.89 -10.22 12.73
N VAL A 591 -8.05 -10.62 12.21
CA VAL A 591 -8.32 -12.00 11.80
C VAL A 591 -7.75 -12.26 10.41
N ASN A 592 -6.75 -13.13 10.32
CA ASN A 592 -6.19 -13.53 9.04
C ASN A 592 -7.20 -14.31 8.20
N LYS A 593 -7.24 -14.04 6.90
CA LYS A 593 -8.15 -14.70 5.94
C LYS A 593 -7.41 -15.53 4.89
N SER A 594 -6.10 -15.38 4.79
CA SER A 594 -5.25 -16.13 3.86
C SER A 594 -4.09 -16.78 4.61
N PHE A 595 -3.49 -17.81 4.01
CA PHE A 595 -2.23 -18.36 4.50
C PHE A 595 -1.18 -17.26 4.62
N SER A 596 -0.50 -17.24 5.76
CA SER A 596 0.56 -16.27 6.04
C SER A 596 1.77 -16.98 6.63
N VAL A 597 2.94 -16.64 6.09
CA VAL A 597 4.25 -17.09 6.61
C VAL A 597 4.78 -16.19 7.72
N ARG A 598 4.07 -15.15 8.10
CA ARG A 598 4.48 -14.23 9.16
C ARG A 598 4.09 -14.78 10.52
N MET A 599 4.92 -15.65 11.05
CA MET A 599 4.78 -16.16 12.42
C MET A 599 5.39 -15.19 13.43
N ASP A 600 4.97 -13.93 13.43
CA ASP A 600 5.55 -12.92 14.30
C ASP A 600 4.74 -12.62 15.56
N ARG A 601 3.45 -12.92 15.58
CA ARG A 601 2.56 -12.66 16.71
C ARG A 601 1.75 -13.88 17.15
N LEU A 602 0.75 -14.27 16.35
CA LEU A 602 -0.24 -15.28 16.74
C LEU A 602 0.37 -16.68 16.75
N ASP A 603 0.97 -17.09 15.65
CA ASP A 603 1.59 -18.41 15.53
C ASP A 603 2.73 -18.60 16.53
N ARG A 604 3.60 -17.61 16.72
CA ARG A 604 4.74 -17.71 17.65
C ARG A 604 4.32 -17.71 19.11
N MET A 605 3.29 -16.95 19.48
CA MET A 605 2.75 -16.99 20.83
C MET A 605 2.18 -18.37 21.14
N ALA A 606 1.51 -19.00 20.16
CA ALA A 606 1.04 -20.36 20.31
C ALA A 606 2.20 -21.33 20.57
N GLN A 607 3.34 -21.17 19.87
CA GLN A 607 4.49 -22.05 20.06
C GLN A 607 5.19 -21.89 21.43
N LEU A 608 4.84 -20.86 22.20
CA LEU A 608 5.27 -20.74 23.60
C LEU A 608 4.44 -21.60 24.58
N GLY A 609 3.38 -22.26 24.11
CA GLY A 609 2.50 -23.10 24.94
C GLY A 609 1.14 -22.46 25.23
N PHE A 610 0.68 -21.51 24.40
CA PHE A 610 -0.65 -20.91 24.49
C PHE A 610 -1.58 -21.47 23.40
N ILE A 611 -2.86 -21.57 23.68
CA ILE A 611 -3.87 -21.51 22.62
C ILE A 611 -4.11 -20.02 22.34
N VAL A 612 -3.87 -19.57 21.11
CA VAL A 612 -4.07 -18.17 20.73
C VAL A 612 -5.29 -18.09 19.84
N ILE A 613 -6.21 -17.20 20.17
CA ILE A 613 -7.38 -16.94 19.34
C ILE A 613 -7.36 -15.49 18.83
N THR A 614 -7.95 -15.28 17.68
CA THR A 614 -8.32 -13.97 17.18
C THR A 614 -9.72 -14.05 16.62
N LEU A 615 -10.56 -13.12 17.01
CA LEU A 615 -11.97 -13.10 16.66
C LEU A 615 -12.36 -11.70 16.21
N GLY A 616 -13.14 -11.63 15.13
CA GLY A 616 -13.76 -10.37 14.72
C GLY A 616 -14.83 -9.96 15.72
N ASN A 617 -15.04 -8.64 15.84
CA ASN A 617 -16.04 -8.09 16.74
C ASN A 617 -16.92 -7.06 16.00
N ARG A 618 -18.15 -6.85 16.47
CA ARG A 618 -18.97 -5.74 16.00
C ARG A 618 -18.26 -4.43 16.35
N GLY A 619 -18.21 -3.51 15.39
CA GLY A 619 -17.37 -2.31 15.47
C GLY A 619 -15.98 -2.49 14.83
N GLY A 620 -15.63 -3.70 14.37
CA GLY A 620 -14.43 -3.99 13.58
C GLY A 620 -14.66 -3.77 12.08
N HIS A 621 -13.77 -4.25 11.30
CA HIS A 621 -13.53 -4.22 9.85
C HIS A 621 -14.67 -3.69 8.93
N PRO A 622 -14.35 -2.81 7.97
CA PRO A 622 -15.37 -2.19 7.09
C PRO A 622 -15.99 -3.12 6.04
N ASP A 623 -15.47 -4.34 5.82
CA ASP A 623 -15.93 -5.26 4.78
C ASP A 623 -17.30 -5.93 5.06
N ARG A 624 -18.01 -5.44 6.06
CA ARG A 624 -19.36 -5.83 6.45
C ARG A 624 -20.33 -4.67 6.25
N SER A 625 -21.56 -4.79 6.75
CA SER A 625 -22.53 -3.70 6.73
C SER A 625 -22.06 -2.52 7.58
N LYS A 626 -22.55 -1.33 7.25
CA LYS A 626 -22.31 -0.13 8.05
C LYS A 626 -22.72 -0.30 9.51
N TRP A 627 -23.83 -1.00 9.77
CA TRP A 627 -24.28 -1.34 11.12
C TRP A 627 -23.27 -2.17 11.89
N TYR A 628 -22.61 -3.10 11.24
CA TYR A 628 -21.62 -3.96 11.87
C TYR A 628 -20.37 -3.18 12.25
N HIS A 629 -19.73 -2.49 11.29
CA HIS A 629 -18.46 -1.85 11.57
C HIS A 629 -18.56 -0.53 12.34
N ASN A 630 -19.72 0.11 12.36
CA ASN A 630 -19.99 1.29 13.17
C ASN A 630 -20.68 1.00 14.52
N TYR A 631 -20.83 -0.25 14.91
CA TYR A 631 -21.54 -0.63 16.13
C TYR A 631 -20.96 0.02 17.39
N GLY A 632 -19.66 0.14 17.49
CA GLY A 632 -18.97 0.79 18.60
C GLY A 632 -18.77 2.32 18.45
N TYR A 633 -19.43 2.94 17.47
CA TYR A 633 -19.37 4.37 17.25
C TYR A 633 -20.36 5.08 18.20
N GLY A 634 -19.83 5.64 19.30
CA GLY A 634 -20.62 6.26 20.33
C GLY A 634 -20.27 7.68 20.63
#